data_2666836e987c0c4bda02335af6ec32b6
#
_entry.id   2666836e987c0c4bda02335af6ec32b6
#
_cell.length_a   1.000
_cell.length_b   1.000
_cell.length_c   1.000
_cell.angle_alpha   90.00
_cell.angle_beta   90.00
_cell.angle_gamma   90.00
#
_symmetry.space_group_name_H-M   'P 1'
#
loop_
_entity.id
_entity.type
_entity.pdbx_description
1 polymer ?
#
loop_
_entity_poly.entity_id
_entity_poly.type
_entity_poly.pdbx_seq_one_letter_code
_entity_poly.pdbx_strand_id
1 'polypeptide(L)'
;MEKCDKRIPFPGVMTWEMDMGTLHLTRMRALRWTASAIALSFSGTAYAQAVEYPQEAEEEVIETPAGIDTIVVTAQKVEQDVQDVPIAISAFTGEQLQAKGVDSIEDLAVIAPSVSFRKGTTSANSAIVMRGVGTISFSIAAEPSVSTVVDGIVLSRSGQAFMDLVDLERLEVLRGPQGTLFGKNASAGLVNIVSRGGSDTFEGEVRAEAYTDEEYRFRGTVAGPLAPDLSARLTGFYGTYDGNITNVFYDEKVNGYEHYGARGIVDYRGQIANLRFIADYFKADDDCCADVRGVSAGPVIDAELGLPEGVALGEDQRFVNHNLITRTLDTQWSLTLSGDVELDDKHTLSVVTGYRNWANEEIREGDFTPRPLVSQFQLHDFGEVTTEQMSFEARVASDPRAPFFYQVGGFLWHSNNTQDFTRRDITCATSTLPIDPLTGGRPCNLSDPVNTAYPTATSNSDVNSSNYAIFGQATWQITDALGLIGGLRYTWDELSFTHIRAPGVDARTGRPATGPGVSGNPAGGTLASGGNGTNTSSGSQNNGNLSGKAVVTFEPTDDILLYGSYTRGYKGPAYNVFFNHTAPANAVPVSEETSNAYEIGLKSRFLNNMVQANLAAFSVIYDGFQANNFVNLNGTIITNLTNAGSVKSQGFEADLLFVPIDGLTLNANAAYADARVRKFNPNPLTNAPDARNGTRLPLAPEFTYTLGADYEADLGSFIGYFNTNYRHTSSQYSDLGEQGLIDAYGLWNASIGFSDPADQYRLTFHARNILDDSYVLLNVGAGSRLQIPRDADRYFGVSLRARFN
;
A
#
# COMPACT_ATOMS: atom_id res chain seq x y z
N MET A 1 14.02 32.78 -24.87
CA MET A 1 13.03 32.20 -25.75
C MET A 1 11.86 31.81 -24.89
N GLU A 2 10.75 32.46 -25.03
CA GLU A 2 9.56 32.34 -24.19
C GLU A 2 8.91 30.97 -24.36
N LYS A 3 8.80 30.22 -23.28
CA LYS A 3 7.97 29.00 -23.24
C LYS A 3 6.49 29.43 -23.30
N CYS A 4 5.87 29.10 -24.39
CA CYS A 4 4.46 29.37 -24.67
C CYS A 4 3.62 28.38 -23.86
N ASP A 5 2.97 28.88 -22.79
CA ASP A 5 1.98 28.13 -22.01
C ASP A 5 0.73 27.88 -22.90
N LYS A 6 0.63 26.69 -23.50
CA LYS A 6 -0.51 26.27 -24.30
C LYS A 6 -1.54 25.54 -23.46
N ARG A 7 -2.17 26.22 -22.53
CA ARG A 7 -3.47 25.79 -22.02
C ARG A 7 -4.52 26.14 -23.08
N ILE A 8 -5.13 25.10 -23.64
CA ILE A 8 -6.30 25.26 -24.52
C ILE A 8 -7.48 25.67 -23.62
N PRO A 9 -8.09 26.85 -23.80
CA PRO A 9 -9.24 27.23 -22.99
C PRO A 9 -10.49 26.51 -23.46
N PHE A 10 -11.13 25.76 -22.55
CA PHE A 10 -12.47 25.23 -22.74
C PHE A 10 -13.49 26.20 -22.08
N PRO A 11 -14.54 26.64 -22.77
CA PRO A 11 -15.58 27.43 -22.17
C PRO A 11 -16.61 26.57 -21.43
N GLY A 12 -16.87 26.89 -20.16
CA GLY A 12 -18.09 26.47 -19.48
C GLY A 12 -17.92 25.58 -18.26
N VAL A 13 -17.15 26.00 -17.27
CA VAL A 13 -17.33 25.53 -15.88
C VAL A 13 -17.38 26.79 -15.02
N MET A 14 -18.49 27.00 -14.27
CA MET A 14 -18.55 28.04 -13.26
C MET A 14 -17.53 27.68 -12.15
N THR A 15 -16.43 28.38 -12.15
CA THR A 15 -15.47 28.36 -11.05
C THR A 15 -15.92 29.31 -9.96
N TRP A 16 -16.02 28.81 -8.75
CA TRP A 16 -15.91 29.67 -7.58
C TRP A 16 -14.42 29.94 -7.38
N GLU A 17 -13.97 31.08 -7.90
CA GLU A 17 -12.64 31.57 -7.63
C GLU A 17 -12.55 32.03 -6.17
N MET A 18 -11.75 31.27 -5.36
CA MET A 18 -11.01 31.90 -4.30
C MET A 18 -9.65 32.33 -4.86
N ASP A 19 -9.55 33.66 -5.02
CA ASP A 19 -8.35 34.35 -5.47
C ASP A 19 -7.18 34.11 -4.50
N MET A 20 -6.26 33.22 -4.90
CA MET A 20 -4.90 33.21 -4.37
C MET A 20 -3.90 33.30 -5.53
N GLY A 21 -3.74 34.57 -5.93
CA GLY A 21 -2.97 35.01 -7.07
C GLY A 21 -1.49 34.60 -7.04
N THR A 22 -1.04 34.26 -8.22
CA THR A 22 0.27 34.62 -8.82
C THR A 22 1.41 35.00 -7.85
N LEU A 23 2.06 34.02 -7.24
CA LEU A 23 3.30 34.23 -6.48
C LEU A 23 4.28 33.02 -6.47
N HIS A 24 4.12 32.02 -7.33
CA HIS A 24 4.88 30.76 -7.19
C HIS A 24 6.01 30.48 -8.19
N LEU A 25 6.28 31.30 -9.20
CA LEU A 25 7.34 30.98 -10.17
C LEU A 25 8.61 31.84 -10.11
N THR A 26 8.68 32.82 -9.21
CA THR A 26 9.88 33.70 -9.09
C THR A 26 10.65 33.51 -7.77
N ARG A 27 10.17 32.68 -6.84
CA ARG A 27 10.82 32.51 -5.52
C ARG A 27 11.66 31.22 -5.37
N MET A 28 11.55 30.24 -6.24
CA MET A 28 12.34 28.99 -6.13
C MET A 28 13.83 29.14 -6.46
N ARG A 29 14.27 30.19 -7.16
CA ARG A 29 15.71 30.46 -7.37
C ARG A 29 16.40 31.20 -6.22
N ALA A 30 15.66 31.76 -5.26
CA ALA A 30 16.23 32.46 -4.10
C ALA A 30 16.35 31.60 -2.84
N LEU A 31 15.69 30.44 -2.76
CA LEU A 31 15.79 29.56 -1.59
C LEU A 31 17.03 28.64 -1.58
N ARG A 32 17.77 28.56 -2.68
CA ARG A 32 19.01 27.75 -2.74
C ARG A 32 20.19 28.29 -1.91
N TRP A 33 20.07 29.46 -1.26
CA TRP A 33 21.16 30.09 -0.49
C TRP A 33 20.81 30.48 0.96
N THR A 34 19.58 30.24 1.44
CA THR A 34 19.19 30.62 2.81
C THR A 34 19.04 29.45 3.78
N ALA A 35 19.14 28.19 3.33
CA ALA A 35 19.12 27.02 4.21
C ALA A 35 20.42 26.85 5.04
N SER A 36 21.50 27.52 4.67
CA SER A 36 22.80 27.46 5.42
C SER A 36 22.92 28.49 6.55
N ALA A 37 21.92 29.35 6.79
CA ALA A 37 22.03 30.44 7.76
C ALA A 37 21.10 30.33 8.99
N ILE A 38 20.20 29.32 9.05
CA ILE A 38 19.23 29.18 10.17
C ILE A 38 19.74 28.23 11.28
N ALA A 39 20.80 27.47 11.02
CA ALA A 39 21.36 26.52 11.99
C ALA A 39 22.24 27.12 13.08
N LEU A 40 22.43 28.44 13.17
CA LEU A 40 23.42 29.08 14.02
C LEU A 40 22.90 30.13 15.01
N SER A 41 21.61 30.20 15.36
CA SER A 41 21.10 31.22 16.29
C SER A 41 20.12 30.76 17.37
N PHE A 42 20.26 29.54 17.88
CA PHE A 42 19.60 29.12 19.14
C PHE A 42 20.64 28.69 20.17
N SER A 43 21.49 29.63 20.63
CA SER A 43 22.22 29.50 21.88
C SER A 43 21.53 30.35 22.95
N GLY A 44 20.39 29.84 23.44
CA GLY A 44 19.72 30.35 24.62
C GLY A 44 20.23 29.59 25.85
N THR A 45 20.99 30.23 26.68
CA THR A 45 21.44 29.73 27.99
C THR A 45 20.24 29.47 28.89
N ALA A 46 19.84 28.19 29.03
CA ALA A 46 18.96 27.76 30.09
C ALA A 46 19.80 27.54 31.38
N TYR A 47 19.53 28.31 32.41
CA TYR A 47 20.03 28.05 33.75
C TYR A 47 19.29 26.82 34.31
N ALA A 48 19.91 25.67 34.28
CA ALA A 48 19.44 24.50 35.02
C ALA A 48 20.06 24.55 36.43
N GLN A 49 19.22 24.70 37.46
CA GLN A 49 19.62 24.39 38.83
C GLN A 49 19.71 22.88 38.97
N ALA A 50 20.91 22.36 39.19
CA ALA A 50 21.13 20.96 39.52
C ALA A 50 20.52 20.66 40.90
N VAL A 51 19.52 19.77 40.95
CA VAL A 51 19.07 19.10 42.14
C VAL A 51 19.94 17.83 42.25
N GLU A 52 20.81 17.75 43.23
CA GLU A 52 21.58 16.55 43.58
C GLU A 52 20.63 15.46 44.10
N TYR A 53 20.45 14.38 43.34
CA TYR A 53 19.86 13.13 43.81
C TYR A 53 20.95 12.23 44.40
N PRO A 54 20.68 11.43 45.47
CA PRO A 54 21.64 10.49 46.03
C PRO A 54 22.00 9.43 44.99
N GLN A 55 23.29 9.14 44.85
CA GLN A 55 23.78 8.00 44.04
C GLN A 55 23.17 6.69 44.59
N GLU A 56 22.29 6.06 43.82
CA GLU A 56 21.98 4.66 43.97
C GLU A 56 23.19 3.81 43.54
N ALA A 57 23.45 2.74 44.28
CA ALA A 57 24.58 1.86 44.12
C ALA A 57 24.66 1.33 42.64
N GLU A 58 25.91 1.31 42.13
CA GLU A 58 26.22 0.62 40.87
C GLU A 58 25.71 -0.82 40.93
N GLU A 59 24.60 -1.10 40.28
CA GLU A 59 24.26 -2.48 39.90
C GLU A 59 25.35 -2.95 38.92
N GLU A 60 26.02 -4.04 39.27
CA GLU A 60 26.90 -4.78 38.39
C GLU A 60 26.14 -5.04 37.09
N VAL A 61 26.53 -4.39 35.99
CA VAL A 61 26.04 -4.68 34.66
C VAL A 61 26.51 -6.12 34.37
N ILE A 62 25.66 -7.08 34.59
CA ILE A 62 25.85 -8.41 34.06
C ILE A 62 25.81 -8.24 32.54
N GLU A 63 26.98 -8.30 31.88
CA GLU A 63 27.05 -8.41 30.43
C GLU A 63 26.20 -9.62 30.01
N THR A 64 24.98 -9.39 29.58
CA THR A 64 24.17 -10.42 28.94
C THR A 64 24.90 -10.80 27.64
N PRO A 65 25.15 -12.10 27.41
CA PRO A 65 25.77 -12.53 26.15
C PRO A 65 24.97 -11.95 24.98
N ALA A 66 25.69 -11.53 23.92
CA ALA A 66 25.09 -11.09 22.67
C ALA A 66 23.99 -12.07 22.23
N GLY A 67 22.75 -11.63 22.25
CA GLY A 67 21.56 -12.42 21.96
C GLY A 67 20.63 -11.63 21.04
N ILE A 68 19.66 -12.32 20.48
CA ILE A 68 18.62 -11.69 19.64
C ILE A 68 17.71 -10.86 20.55
N ASP A 69 17.54 -9.57 20.22
CA ASP A 69 16.64 -8.67 20.95
C ASP A 69 15.18 -9.14 20.87
N THR A 70 14.46 -8.99 21.96
CA THR A 70 13.04 -9.29 22.05
C THR A 70 12.21 -8.20 21.34
N ILE A 71 11.39 -8.58 20.37
CA ILE A 71 10.45 -7.66 19.72
C ILE A 71 9.06 -7.85 20.33
N VAL A 72 8.55 -6.81 20.96
CA VAL A 72 7.19 -6.77 21.51
C VAL A 72 6.20 -6.43 20.39
N VAL A 73 5.13 -7.20 20.28
CA VAL A 73 4.06 -7.02 19.29
C VAL A 73 2.70 -6.88 19.94
N THR A 74 1.73 -6.34 19.21
CA THR A 74 0.33 -6.19 19.64
C THR A 74 -0.64 -7.03 18.78
N ALA A 75 -0.14 -8.13 18.23
CA ALA A 75 -0.88 -9.03 17.34
C ALA A 75 -2.15 -9.65 17.97
N GLN A 76 -2.23 -9.72 19.30
CA GLN A 76 -3.42 -10.15 20.04
C GLN A 76 -4.10 -9.00 20.80
N LYS A 77 -3.80 -7.72 20.42
CA LYS A 77 -4.27 -6.50 21.10
C LYS A 77 -3.81 -6.39 22.56
N VAL A 78 -2.79 -7.11 22.94
CA VAL A 78 -2.00 -7.00 24.16
C VAL A 78 -0.53 -7.10 23.79
N GLU A 79 0.34 -6.46 24.56
CA GLU A 79 1.79 -6.53 24.37
C GLU A 79 2.33 -7.91 24.75
N GLN A 80 3.04 -8.55 23.81
CA GLN A 80 3.63 -9.89 24.00
C GLN A 80 4.94 -9.98 23.22
N ASP A 81 5.88 -10.83 23.66
CA ASP A 81 7.02 -11.21 22.84
C ASP A 81 6.52 -11.87 21.54
N VAL A 82 7.11 -11.50 20.41
CA VAL A 82 6.78 -12.08 19.11
C VAL A 82 6.91 -13.62 19.11
N GLN A 83 7.76 -14.20 19.97
CA GLN A 83 7.96 -15.64 20.10
C GLN A 83 6.81 -16.33 20.84
N ASP A 84 6.10 -15.63 21.72
CA ASP A 84 4.99 -16.20 22.50
C ASP A 84 3.64 -16.13 21.77
N VAL A 85 3.61 -15.45 20.60
CA VAL A 85 2.38 -15.30 19.82
C VAL A 85 2.21 -16.47 18.85
N PRO A 86 1.17 -17.34 19.01
CA PRO A 86 0.98 -18.52 18.16
C PRO A 86 0.31 -18.20 16.83
N ILE A 87 0.97 -17.38 16.04
CA ILE A 87 0.57 -16.93 14.70
C ILE A 87 1.83 -16.77 13.86
N ALA A 88 1.76 -17.04 12.55
CA ALA A 88 2.81 -16.66 11.62
C ALA A 88 2.88 -15.12 11.51
N ILE A 89 3.87 -14.53 12.13
CA ILE A 89 4.08 -13.07 12.20
C ILE A 89 5.54 -12.73 11.96
N SER A 90 5.80 -11.67 11.19
CA SER A 90 7.09 -10.98 11.15
C SER A 90 6.89 -9.57 11.70
N ALA A 91 7.78 -9.16 12.61
CA ALA A 91 7.78 -7.84 13.20
C ALA A 91 9.15 -7.17 13.02
N PHE A 92 9.13 -5.87 12.78
CA PHE A 92 10.34 -5.07 12.52
C PHE A 92 10.24 -3.77 13.30
N THR A 93 11.29 -3.39 14.00
CA THR A 93 11.36 -2.07 14.64
C THR A 93 11.57 -0.98 13.59
N GLY A 94 11.22 0.27 13.92
CA GLY A 94 11.46 1.40 13.03
C GLY A 94 12.93 1.55 12.63
N GLU A 95 13.87 1.21 13.53
CA GLU A 95 15.31 1.25 13.26
C GLU A 95 15.74 0.15 12.26
N GLN A 96 15.19 -1.07 12.39
CA GLN A 96 15.44 -2.15 11.44
C GLN A 96 14.87 -1.82 10.05
N LEU A 97 13.69 -1.20 9.97
CA LEU A 97 13.10 -0.73 8.71
C LEU A 97 14.03 0.30 8.04
N GLN A 98 14.50 1.29 8.79
CA GLN A 98 15.41 2.31 8.27
C GLN A 98 16.76 1.72 7.82
N ALA A 99 17.36 0.81 8.61
CA ALA A 99 18.62 0.16 8.26
C ALA A 99 18.52 -0.65 6.96
N LYS A 100 17.37 -1.28 6.70
CA LYS A 100 17.09 -2.05 5.49
C LYS A 100 16.56 -1.18 4.32
N GLY A 101 16.34 0.12 4.56
CA GLY A 101 15.80 1.07 3.60
C GLY A 101 14.38 0.77 3.18
N VAL A 102 13.55 0.40 4.14
CA VAL A 102 12.11 0.24 3.99
C VAL A 102 11.46 1.56 4.34
N ASP A 103 11.10 2.33 3.35
CA ASP A 103 10.56 3.69 3.47
C ASP A 103 9.10 3.79 3.06
N SER A 104 8.57 2.78 2.35
CA SER A 104 7.19 2.68 1.89
C SER A 104 6.59 1.30 2.20
N ILE A 105 5.27 1.17 1.99
CA ILE A 105 4.60 -0.12 2.16
C ILE A 105 5.07 -1.14 1.11
N GLU A 106 5.44 -0.69 -0.08
CA GLU A 106 5.92 -1.53 -1.17
C GLU A 106 7.27 -2.19 -0.84
N ASP A 107 8.12 -1.49 -0.07
CA ASP A 107 9.42 -2.01 0.34
C ASP A 107 9.32 -3.19 1.32
N LEU A 108 8.16 -3.41 1.95
CA LEU A 108 7.94 -4.57 2.83
C LEU A 108 8.18 -5.90 2.11
N ALA A 109 8.01 -5.93 0.81
CA ALA A 109 8.31 -7.11 0.03
C ALA A 109 9.77 -7.57 0.19
N VAL A 110 10.72 -6.65 0.47
CA VAL A 110 12.14 -6.98 0.67
C VAL A 110 12.36 -7.77 1.96
N ILE A 111 11.57 -7.50 3.00
CA ILE A 111 11.76 -8.09 4.33
C ILE A 111 10.72 -9.14 4.71
N ALA A 112 9.55 -9.15 4.03
CA ALA A 112 8.45 -10.10 4.25
C ALA A 112 8.14 -10.86 2.95
N PRO A 113 8.82 -11.99 2.65
CA PRO A 113 8.73 -12.68 1.36
C PRO A 113 7.32 -13.12 0.95
N SER A 114 6.42 -13.40 1.90
CA SER A 114 5.04 -13.78 1.63
C SER A 114 4.12 -12.63 1.22
N VAL A 115 4.64 -11.39 1.20
CA VAL A 115 3.91 -10.18 0.81
C VAL A 115 4.37 -9.71 -0.57
N SER A 116 3.42 -9.39 -1.42
CA SER A 116 3.63 -8.72 -2.71
C SER A 116 2.63 -7.57 -2.87
N PHE A 117 2.92 -6.68 -3.80
CA PHE A 117 2.14 -5.46 -4.01
C PHE A 117 1.74 -5.33 -5.47
N ARG A 118 0.57 -4.79 -5.68
CA ARG A 118 0.18 -4.25 -6.97
C ARG A 118 0.07 -2.74 -6.83
N LYS A 119 0.97 -2.01 -7.45
CA LYS A 119 0.78 -0.58 -7.67
C LYS A 119 -0.17 -0.43 -8.88
N GLY A 120 -1.34 0.15 -8.66
CA GLY A 120 -2.25 0.52 -9.75
C GLY A 120 -1.75 1.79 -10.45
N THR A 121 -2.42 2.19 -11.54
CA THR A 121 -2.22 3.51 -12.16
C THR A 121 -2.70 4.64 -11.25
N THR A 122 -3.34 4.33 -10.14
CA THR A 122 -3.76 5.21 -9.06
C THR A 122 -3.67 4.45 -7.74
N SER A 123 -3.38 5.14 -6.65
CA SER A 123 -3.36 4.57 -5.29
C SER A 123 -4.69 3.90 -4.96
N ALA A 124 -5.81 4.47 -5.41
CA ALA A 124 -7.16 3.91 -5.19
C ALA A 124 -7.32 2.45 -5.68
N ASN A 125 -6.56 2.05 -6.70
CA ASN A 125 -6.60 0.72 -7.32
C ASN A 125 -5.40 -0.17 -6.93
N SER A 126 -4.56 0.30 -5.98
CA SER A 126 -3.43 -0.47 -5.47
C SER A 126 -3.88 -1.52 -4.46
N ALA A 127 -3.12 -2.60 -4.33
CA ALA A 127 -3.49 -3.73 -3.48
C ALA A 127 -2.28 -4.38 -2.82
N ILE A 128 -2.49 -4.87 -1.59
CA ILE A 128 -1.56 -5.73 -0.87
C ILE A 128 -2.01 -7.18 -1.08
N VAL A 129 -1.06 -8.05 -1.40
CA VAL A 129 -1.28 -9.49 -1.61
C VAL A 129 -0.45 -10.25 -0.58
N MET A 130 -1.04 -11.20 0.11
CA MET A 130 -0.39 -12.01 1.13
C MET A 130 -0.64 -13.49 0.88
N ARG A 131 0.41 -14.32 0.89
CA ARG A 131 0.31 -15.75 0.53
C ARG A 131 -0.37 -15.97 -0.83
N GLY A 132 -0.16 -15.06 -1.78
CA GLY A 132 -0.76 -15.08 -3.12
C GLY A 132 -2.24 -14.66 -3.17
N VAL A 133 -2.83 -14.15 -2.08
CA VAL A 133 -4.24 -13.72 -2.03
C VAL A 133 -4.34 -12.24 -1.69
N GLY A 134 -5.08 -11.49 -2.50
CA GLY A 134 -5.36 -10.07 -2.33
C GLY A 134 -6.53 -9.63 -3.19
N THR A 135 -7.11 -8.47 -2.89
CA THR A 135 -8.23 -7.92 -3.67
C THR A 135 -7.72 -6.88 -4.64
N ILE A 136 -7.81 -7.21 -5.92
CA ILE A 136 -7.55 -6.27 -7.01
C ILE A 136 -8.91 -5.82 -7.54
N SER A 137 -9.34 -4.59 -7.24
CA SER A 137 -10.65 -4.09 -7.67
C SER A 137 -10.62 -2.62 -8.04
N PHE A 138 -11.38 -2.27 -9.09
CA PHE A 138 -11.67 -0.90 -9.47
C PHE A 138 -12.96 -0.35 -8.84
N SER A 139 -13.71 -1.19 -8.14
CA SER A 139 -14.93 -0.78 -7.49
C SER A 139 -14.65 -0.07 -6.17
N ILE A 140 -15.25 1.12 -5.98
CA ILE A 140 -15.19 1.83 -4.70
C ILE A 140 -16.05 1.18 -3.61
N ALA A 141 -16.89 0.19 -3.96
CA ALA A 141 -17.69 -0.61 -3.04
C ALA A 141 -17.04 -1.97 -2.70
N ALA A 142 -15.79 -2.21 -3.10
CA ALA A 142 -15.03 -3.40 -2.75
C ALA A 142 -14.00 -3.10 -1.66
N GLU A 143 -13.90 -4.00 -0.69
CA GLU A 143 -12.96 -3.89 0.42
C GLU A 143 -11.74 -4.82 0.21
N PRO A 144 -10.59 -4.56 0.87
CA PRO A 144 -9.41 -5.40 0.75
C PRO A 144 -9.58 -6.76 1.44
N SER A 145 -8.80 -7.79 1.01
CA SER A 145 -8.66 -9.07 1.72
C SER A 145 -7.48 -9.07 2.71
N VAL A 146 -6.49 -8.18 2.49
CA VAL A 146 -5.42 -7.88 3.44
C VAL A 146 -5.71 -6.52 4.07
N SER A 147 -5.93 -6.50 5.37
CA SER A 147 -6.21 -5.27 6.11
C SER A 147 -4.92 -4.51 6.42
N THR A 148 -4.99 -3.19 6.45
CA THR A 148 -3.96 -2.33 7.04
C THR A 148 -4.54 -1.61 8.24
N VAL A 149 -3.81 -1.63 9.33
CA VAL A 149 -4.15 -0.94 10.57
C VAL A 149 -3.05 0.07 10.87
N VAL A 150 -3.42 1.30 11.16
CA VAL A 150 -2.50 2.37 11.57
C VAL A 150 -2.93 2.88 12.93
N ASP A 151 -2.08 2.70 13.92
CA ASP A 151 -2.34 3.11 15.31
C ASP A 151 -3.71 2.64 15.85
N GLY A 152 -4.08 1.39 15.53
CA GLY A 152 -5.34 0.76 15.93
C GLY A 152 -6.53 1.06 15.02
N ILE A 153 -6.42 1.94 14.03
CA ILE A 153 -7.48 2.28 13.07
C ILE A 153 -7.36 1.45 11.80
N VAL A 154 -8.38 0.64 11.52
CA VAL A 154 -8.47 -0.15 10.27
C VAL A 154 -8.77 0.77 9.10
N LEU A 155 -7.94 0.72 8.06
CA LEU A 155 -8.16 1.49 6.82
C LEU A 155 -9.29 0.88 5.98
N SER A 156 -10.14 1.72 5.39
CA SER A 156 -11.25 1.26 4.55
C SER A 156 -10.80 0.71 3.20
N ARG A 157 -9.68 1.21 2.67
CA ARG A 157 -9.15 0.85 1.36
C ARG A 157 -7.64 0.63 1.41
N SER A 158 -7.14 -0.33 0.62
CA SER A 158 -5.70 -0.59 0.51
C SER A 158 -4.91 0.63 0.05
N GLY A 159 -5.49 1.47 -0.83
CA GLY A 159 -4.84 2.67 -1.35
C GLY A 159 -4.38 3.67 -0.30
N GLN A 160 -5.10 3.76 0.82
CA GLN A 160 -4.73 4.63 1.95
C GLN A 160 -3.42 4.20 2.65
N ALA A 161 -2.96 2.96 2.42
CA ALA A 161 -1.74 2.42 3.01
C ALA A 161 -0.47 2.77 2.21
N PHE A 162 -0.62 3.20 0.96
CA PHE A 162 0.51 3.54 0.07
C PHE A 162 1.00 4.96 0.38
N MET A 163 1.59 5.11 1.55
CA MET A 163 2.18 6.33 2.07
C MET A 163 3.57 6.04 2.63
N ASP A 164 4.36 7.11 2.85
CA ASP A 164 5.68 7.00 3.47
C ASP A 164 5.59 6.48 4.90
N LEU A 165 6.42 5.49 5.22
CA LEU A 165 6.58 4.90 6.54
C LEU A 165 7.59 5.74 7.35
N VAL A 166 7.11 6.71 8.12
CA VAL A 166 7.95 7.68 8.82
C VAL A 166 7.77 7.57 10.31
N ASP A 167 8.90 7.51 11.03
CA ASP A 167 9.00 7.55 12.50
C ASP A 167 8.10 6.51 13.18
N LEU A 168 8.28 5.26 12.77
CA LEU A 168 7.58 4.13 13.33
C LEU A 168 8.27 3.59 14.57
N GLU A 169 7.48 3.12 15.52
CA GLU A 169 7.94 2.26 16.59
C GLU A 169 8.21 0.86 16.05
N ARG A 170 7.22 0.30 15.35
CA ARG A 170 7.31 -1.00 14.70
C ARG A 170 6.28 -1.19 13.60
N LEU A 171 6.50 -2.22 12.80
CA LEU A 171 5.59 -2.72 11.78
C LEU A 171 5.45 -4.23 11.95
N GLU A 172 4.20 -4.72 11.96
CA GLU A 172 3.87 -6.12 12.17
C GLU A 172 3.13 -6.66 10.93
N VAL A 173 3.58 -7.79 10.39
CA VAL A 173 2.94 -8.49 9.26
C VAL A 173 2.36 -9.80 9.78
N LEU A 174 1.03 -9.83 9.97
CA LEU A 174 0.29 -11.00 10.45
C LEU A 174 -0.27 -11.78 9.27
N ARG A 175 0.17 -13.00 9.11
CA ARG A 175 -0.19 -13.85 7.98
C ARG A 175 -1.39 -14.72 8.30
N GLY A 176 -2.25 -14.96 7.29
CA GLY A 176 -3.50 -15.68 7.46
C GLY A 176 -4.62 -14.86 8.11
N PRO A 177 -5.84 -15.40 8.22
CA PRO A 177 -7.02 -14.64 8.65
C PRO A 177 -6.89 -14.09 10.08
N GLN A 178 -7.17 -12.78 10.25
CA GLN A 178 -7.12 -12.06 11.54
C GLN A 178 -8.48 -11.46 11.95
N GLY A 179 -9.58 -12.00 11.38
CA GLY A 179 -10.92 -11.43 11.54
C GLY A 179 -11.46 -11.38 12.96
N THR A 180 -11.00 -12.23 13.89
CA THR A 180 -11.53 -12.31 15.25
C THR A 180 -11.30 -11.01 16.03
N LEU A 181 -10.08 -10.53 16.11
CA LEU A 181 -9.71 -9.32 16.87
C LEU A 181 -9.67 -8.04 16.04
N PHE A 182 -9.19 -8.13 14.79
CA PHE A 182 -9.05 -6.97 13.92
C PHE A 182 -10.27 -6.71 13.03
N GLY A 183 -11.17 -7.70 12.94
CA GLY A 183 -12.46 -7.53 12.28
C GLY A 183 -12.45 -7.82 10.79
N LYS A 184 -13.27 -7.05 10.06
CA LYS A 184 -13.44 -7.24 8.62
C LYS A 184 -12.17 -6.90 7.84
N ASN A 185 -12.12 -7.34 6.58
CA ASN A 185 -11.03 -7.03 5.64
C ASN A 185 -9.69 -7.71 5.96
N ALA A 186 -9.66 -8.63 6.91
CA ALA A 186 -8.48 -9.40 7.29
C ALA A 186 -8.66 -10.89 6.97
N SER A 187 -9.25 -11.24 5.81
CA SER A 187 -9.47 -12.63 5.38
C SER A 187 -8.20 -13.34 4.90
N ALA A 188 -7.19 -12.58 4.44
CA ALA A 188 -5.91 -13.10 3.98
C ALA A 188 -4.73 -12.73 4.90
N GLY A 189 -4.83 -11.64 5.63
CA GLY A 189 -3.79 -11.16 6.55
C GLY A 189 -3.98 -9.72 6.98
N LEU A 190 -2.98 -9.20 7.67
CA LEU A 190 -2.97 -7.86 8.25
C LEU A 190 -1.57 -7.27 8.25
N VAL A 191 -1.44 -5.98 7.93
CA VAL A 191 -0.27 -5.15 8.20
C VAL A 191 -0.63 -4.15 9.29
N ASN A 192 0.06 -4.19 10.43
CA ASN A 192 -0.15 -3.29 11.56
C ASN A 192 1.02 -2.32 11.68
N ILE A 193 0.74 -1.04 11.59
CA ILE A 193 1.70 0.06 11.62
C ILE A 193 1.50 0.81 12.93
N VAL A 194 2.56 0.91 13.74
CA VAL A 194 2.54 1.56 15.05
C VAL A 194 3.54 2.72 15.04
N SER A 195 3.03 3.93 15.28
CA SER A 195 3.83 5.15 15.35
C SER A 195 4.61 5.25 16.66
N ARG A 196 5.83 5.79 16.61
CA ARG A 196 6.65 6.04 17.81
C ARG A 196 6.04 7.16 18.65
N GLY A 197 5.83 6.93 19.92
CA GLY A 197 5.24 7.88 20.87
C GLY A 197 6.14 9.04 21.30
N GLY A 198 5.62 9.88 22.20
CA GLY A 198 6.37 10.94 22.88
C GLY A 198 7.48 10.37 23.74
N SER A 199 8.49 11.21 24.03
CA SER A 199 9.67 10.85 24.84
C SER A 199 9.65 11.54 26.19
N ASP A 200 10.15 10.86 27.22
CA ASP A 200 10.31 11.44 28.58
C ASP A 200 11.58 12.30 28.69
N THR A 201 12.48 12.21 27.71
CA THR A 201 13.66 13.06 27.55
C THR A 201 13.57 13.85 26.26
N PHE A 202 14.20 15.00 26.20
CA PHE A 202 14.28 15.77 24.95
C PHE A 202 15.17 15.03 23.97
N GLU A 203 14.65 14.75 22.76
CA GLU A 203 15.38 14.11 21.67
C GLU A 203 14.98 14.70 20.34
N GLY A 204 15.89 14.63 19.38
CA GLY A 204 15.59 15.01 18.03
C GLY A 204 16.46 14.28 17.01
N GLU A 205 15.93 14.15 15.79
CA GLU A 205 16.65 13.56 14.67
C GLU A 205 16.39 14.38 13.41
N VAL A 206 17.44 14.61 12.63
CA VAL A 206 17.34 15.13 11.27
C VAL A 206 18.05 14.17 10.34
N ARG A 207 17.42 13.82 9.24
CA ARG A 207 17.97 12.95 8.19
C ARG A 207 17.78 13.59 6.82
N ALA A 208 18.85 13.60 6.03
CA ALA A 208 18.86 14.06 4.65
C ALA A 208 19.45 12.96 3.76
N GLU A 209 18.81 12.69 2.64
CA GLU A 209 19.22 11.65 1.70
C GLU A 209 19.23 12.21 0.29
N ALA A 210 20.20 11.76 -0.50
CA ALA A 210 20.30 12.07 -1.92
C ALA A 210 20.66 10.81 -2.69
N TYR A 211 19.91 10.53 -3.74
CA TYR A 211 20.15 9.40 -4.63
C TYR A 211 20.37 9.88 -6.06
N THR A 212 20.90 9.01 -6.90
CA THR A 212 20.96 9.24 -8.34
C THR A 212 19.56 9.49 -8.92
N ASP A 213 19.50 10.10 -10.09
CA ASP A 213 18.26 10.48 -10.79
C ASP A 213 17.43 11.53 -10.06
N GLU A 214 18.13 12.46 -9.37
CA GLU A 214 17.53 13.64 -8.72
C GLU A 214 16.48 13.30 -7.65
N GLU A 215 16.73 12.23 -6.86
CA GLU A 215 15.91 11.92 -5.71
C GLU A 215 16.50 12.51 -4.44
N TYR A 216 15.66 13.23 -3.69
CA TYR A 216 16.02 13.85 -2.41
C TYR A 216 14.96 13.58 -1.37
N ARG A 217 15.40 13.18 -0.15
CA ARG A 217 14.48 12.95 0.97
C ARG A 217 14.98 13.70 2.20
N PHE A 218 14.03 14.23 2.97
CA PHE A 218 14.29 15.00 4.18
C PHE A 218 13.30 14.59 5.28
N ARG A 219 13.82 14.30 6.48
CA ARG A 219 12.99 13.95 7.65
C ARG A 219 13.51 14.69 8.86
N GLY A 220 12.61 15.16 9.73
CA GLY A 220 12.95 15.80 10.98
C GLY A 220 11.96 15.40 12.07
N THR A 221 12.47 15.02 13.22
CA THR A 221 11.68 14.66 14.40
C THR A 221 12.19 15.41 15.62
N VAL A 222 11.28 15.86 16.48
CA VAL A 222 11.57 16.35 17.81
C VAL A 222 10.57 15.75 18.80
N ALA A 223 11.05 15.28 19.95
CA ALA A 223 10.21 14.73 21.00
C ALA A 223 10.73 15.19 22.38
N GLY A 224 9.85 15.16 23.38
CA GLY A 224 10.23 15.48 24.75
C GLY A 224 9.03 15.68 25.68
N PRO A 225 9.31 15.86 26.99
CA PRO A 225 8.29 16.09 27.99
C PRO A 225 7.71 17.50 27.87
N LEU A 226 6.40 17.63 27.93
CA LEU A 226 5.68 18.90 28.09
C LEU A 226 5.32 19.18 29.55
N ALA A 227 5.11 18.12 30.34
CA ALA A 227 4.86 18.13 31.79
C ALA A 227 5.26 16.74 32.35
N PRO A 228 5.28 16.53 33.69
CA PRO A 228 5.71 15.25 34.26
C PRO A 228 5.03 14.00 33.70
N ASP A 229 3.74 14.09 33.39
CA ASP A 229 2.96 12.95 32.87
C ASP A 229 2.54 13.15 31.37
N LEU A 230 3.12 14.13 30.71
CA LEU A 230 2.75 14.53 29.37
C LEU A 230 3.98 14.68 28.48
N SER A 231 4.06 13.91 27.42
CA SER A 231 5.11 14.01 26.42
C SER A 231 4.52 14.23 25.01
N ALA A 232 5.34 14.74 24.11
CA ALA A 232 4.94 14.95 22.73
C ALA A 232 6.05 14.59 21.76
N ARG A 233 5.64 14.31 20.51
CA ARG A 233 6.51 14.08 19.37
C ARG A 233 5.94 14.80 18.15
N LEU A 234 6.80 15.46 17.38
CA LEU A 234 6.47 16.08 16.12
C LEU A 234 7.45 15.60 15.06
N THR A 235 6.93 15.05 13.98
CA THR A 235 7.71 14.56 12.84
C THR A 235 7.20 15.23 11.57
N GLY A 236 8.14 15.67 10.71
CA GLY A 236 7.86 16.19 9.37
C GLY A 236 8.78 15.55 8.35
N PHE A 237 8.32 15.43 7.10
CA PHE A 237 9.13 14.89 6.02
C PHE A 237 8.78 15.54 4.67
N TYR A 238 9.73 15.45 3.75
CA TYR A 238 9.63 15.85 2.35
C TYR A 238 10.46 14.89 1.51
N GLY A 239 9.94 14.45 0.38
CA GLY A 239 10.64 13.61 -0.59
C GLY A 239 10.28 14.01 -2.02
N THR A 240 11.24 13.95 -2.93
CA THR A 240 11.03 14.19 -4.35
C THR A 240 11.92 13.29 -5.19
N TYR A 241 11.43 12.90 -6.35
CA TYR A 241 12.10 12.07 -7.33
C TYR A 241 11.62 12.43 -8.74
N ASP A 242 12.53 12.69 -9.65
CA ASP A 242 12.20 13.12 -11.02
C ASP A 242 11.65 11.99 -11.92
N GLY A 243 11.91 10.72 -11.56
CA GLY A 243 11.48 9.56 -12.32
C GLY A 243 12.58 8.88 -13.15
N ASN A 244 12.28 7.66 -13.61
CA ASN A 244 13.21 6.82 -14.39
C ASN A 244 12.79 6.60 -15.85
N ILE A 245 11.67 7.13 -16.29
CA ILE A 245 11.16 7.00 -17.65
C ILE A 245 11.15 8.37 -18.32
N THR A 246 11.60 8.46 -19.57
CA THR A 246 11.57 9.70 -20.35
C THR A 246 10.34 9.73 -21.25
N ASN A 247 9.48 10.73 -21.08
CA ASN A 247 8.38 11.00 -22.01
C ASN A 247 8.89 11.92 -23.13
N VAL A 248 9.12 11.34 -24.30
CA VAL A 248 9.67 12.09 -25.45
C VAL A 248 8.71 13.15 -26.00
N PHE A 249 7.41 13.08 -25.70
CA PHE A 249 6.42 14.06 -26.12
C PHE A 249 6.63 15.42 -25.44
N TYR A 250 6.99 15.41 -24.15
CA TYR A 250 7.23 16.61 -23.35
C TYR A 250 8.71 16.90 -23.13
N ASP A 251 9.60 15.96 -23.49
CA ASP A 251 11.06 16.01 -23.22
C ASP A 251 11.33 16.17 -21.71
N GLU A 252 10.65 15.34 -20.89
CA GLU A 252 10.79 15.34 -19.44
C GLU A 252 10.75 13.92 -18.87
N LYS A 253 11.29 13.72 -17.66
CA LYS A 253 11.17 12.47 -16.92
C LYS A 253 9.79 12.37 -16.29
N VAL A 254 9.28 11.15 -16.18
CA VAL A 254 8.03 10.75 -15.53
C VAL A 254 8.26 9.49 -14.73
N ASN A 255 7.28 9.05 -13.97
CA ASN A 255 7.35 7.96 -13.01
C ASN A 255 8.08 8.37 -11.72
N GLY A 256 8.00 9.65 -11.40
CA GLY A 256 8.52 10.29 -10.22
C GLY A 256 7.46 10.59 -9.16
N TYR A 257 7.87 11.34 -8.12
CA TYR A 257 6.95 11.74 -7.04
C TYR A 257 7.40 13.02 -6.32
N GLU A 258 6.43 13.70 -5.69
CA GLU A 258 6.65 14.69 -4.64
C GLU A 258 5.75 14.38 -3.43
N HIS A 259 6.35 14.01 -2.30
CA HIS A 259 5.65 13.65 -1.08
C HIS A 259 6.02 14.57 0.06
N TYR A 260 5.06 14.92 0.91
CA TYR A 260 5.33 15.59 2.17
C TYR A 260 4.24 15.34 3.20
N GLY A 261 4.60 15.48 4.46
CA GLY A 261 3.65 15.29 5.54
C GLY A 261 4.20 15.68 6.90
N ALA A 262 3.31 15.64 7.87
CA ALA A 262 3.63 15.86 9.27
C ALA A 262 2.73 15.03 10.17
N ARG A 263 3.29 14.58 11.32
CA ARG A 263 2.57 13.88 12.38
C ARG A 263 2.91 14.49 13.72
N GLY A 264 1.88 14.80 14.50
CA GLY A 264 1.98 15.21 15.90
C GLY A 264 1.37 14.15 16.81
N ILE A 265 2.07 13.78 17.87
CA ILE A 265 1.62 12.82 18.88
C ILE A 265 1.74 13.48 20.24
N VAL A 266 0.73 13.27 21.11
CA VAL A 266 0.73 13.69 22.51
C VAL A 266 0.34 12.49 23.35
N ASP A 267 1.22 12.08 24.24
CA ASP A 267 1.03 10.97 25.19
C ASP A 267 0.87 11.52 26.62
N TYR A 268 -0.22 11.12 27.26
CA TYR A 268 -0.45 11.33 28.69
C TYR A 268 -0.33 9.98 29.41
N ARG A 269 0.54 9.89 30.42
CA ARG A 269 0.80 8.69 31.23
C ARG A 269 0.46 8.97 32.69
N GLY A 270 -0.81 8.78 33.03
CA GLY A 270 -1.29 8.98 34.40
C GLY A 270 -1.33 7.68 35.21
N GLN A 271 -1.65 7.80 36.50
CA GLN A 271 -1.67 6.62 37.41
C GLN A 271 -2.76 5.60 37.11
N ILE A 272 -3.87 6.04 36.50
CA ILE A 272 -5.05 5.17 36.23
C ILE A 272 -5.40 5.14 34.73
N ALA A 273 -4.79 5.98 33.92
CA ALA A 273 -5.09 6.07 32.49
C ALA A 273 -3.88 6.51 31.70
N ASN A 274 -3.63 5.84 30.58
CA ASN A 274 -2.69 6.25 29.55
C ASN A 274 -3.51 6.66 28.32
N LEU A 275 -3.25 7.86 27.77
CA LEU A 275 -3.96 8.37 26.60
C LEU A 275 -2.96 8.80 25.54
N ARG A 276 -3.25 8.50 24.29
CA ARG A 276 -2.49 8.94 23.13
C ARG A 276 -3.39 9.65 22.13
N PHE A 277 -3.01 10.85 21.74
CA PHE A 277 -3.63 11.60 20.67
C PHE A 277 -2.67 11.74 19.51
N ILE A 278 -3.13 11.42 18.28
CA ILE A 278 -2.34 11.51 17.05
C ILE A 278 -3.12 12.38 16.06
N ALA A 279 -2.41 13.31 15.42
CA ALA A 279 -2.89 14.05 14.26
C ALA A 279 -1.85 13.92 13.16
N ASP A 280 -2.27 13.46 11.97
CA ASP A 280 -1.39 13.32 10.82
C ASP A 280 -1.97 13.96 9.56
N TYR A 281 -1.06 14.43 8.71
CA TYR A 281 -1.33 14.96 7.38
C TYR A 281 -0.29 14.44 6.40
N PHE A 282 -0.73 13.95 5.26
CA PHE A 282 0.09 13.43 4.19
C PHE A 282 -0.42 13.94 2.84
N LYS A 283 0.52 14.30 1.95
CA LYS A 283 0.22 14.59 0.55
C LYS A 283 1.25 13.95 -0.35
N ALA A 284 0.78 13.31 -1.41
CA ALA A 284 1.58 12.75 -2.48
C ALA A 284 1.11 13.27 -3.83
N ASP A 285 2.05 13.47 -4.72
CA ASP A 285 1.85 13.86 -6.11
C ASP A 285 2.77 12.97 -6.95
N ASP A 286 2.21 11.88 -7.48
CA ASP A 286 2.93 10.88 -8.26
C ASP A 286 2.59 11.06 -9.74
N ASP A 287 3.55 11.20 -10.61
CA ASP A 287 3.38 11.10 -12.06
C ASP A 287 3.58 9.65 -12.58
N CYS A 288 3.26 8.72 -11.72
CA CYS A 288 3.24 7.28 -11.97
C CYS A 288 1.84 6.83 -12.43
N CYS A 289 1.72 5.85 -13.31
CA CYS A 289 2.79 5.06 -13.86
C CYS A 289 2.78 5.22 -15.38
N ALA A 290 3.90 5.59 -15.92
CA ALA A 290 4.11 5.64 -17.36
C ALA A 290 4.44 4.23 -17.86
N ASP A 291 3.40 3.46 -18.27
CA ASP A 291 3.59 2.10 -18.75
C ASP A 291 4.33 2.09 -20.10
N VAL A 292 5.42 1.35 -20.17
CA VAL A 292 6.18 1.19 -21.42
C VAL A 292 5.60 0.04 -22.27
N ARG A 293 5.93 0.01 -23.54
CA ARG A 293 5.50 -1.05 -24.45
C ARG A 293 6.54 -2.17 -24.51
N GLY A 294 6.13 -3.39 -24.21
CA GLY A 294 7.01 -4.57 -24.21
C GLY A 294 7.02 -5.32 -25.54
N VAL A 295 5.93 -5.25 -26.32
CA VAL A 295 5.80 -5.95 -27.62
C VAL A 295 5.25 -5.02 -28.69
N SER A 296 5.55 -5.33 -29.97
CA SER A 296 5.06 -4.59 -31.11
C SER A 296 3.52 -4.59 -31.21
N ALA A 297 2.95 -3.41 -31.43
CA ALA A 297 1.53 -3.25 -31.79
C ALA A 297 1.33 -3.06 -33.32
N GLY A 298 2.37 -3.26 -34.10
CA GLY A 298 2.39 -3.10 -35.53
C GLY A 298 3.13 -1.83 -35.97
N PRO A 299 3.57 -1.79 -37.26
CA PRO A 299 4.57 -0.84 -37.70
C PRO A 299 4.16 0.64 -37.54
N VAL A 300 2.88 0.96 -37.62
CA VAL A 300 2.39 2.34 -37.48
C VAL A 300 2.49 2.77 -36.00
N ILE A 301 2.01 1.96 -35.08
CA ILE A 301 2.02 2.30 -33.64
C ILE A 301 3.46 2.31 -33.10
N ASP A 302 4.27 1.34 -33.52
CA ASP A 302 5.68 1.29 -33.11
C ASP A 302 6.46 2.52 -33.61
N ALA A 303 6.17 2.99 -34.82
CA ALA A 303 6.75 4.24 -35.33
C ALA A 303 6.23 5.50 -34.60
N GLU A 304 4.96 5.51 -34.17
CA GLU A 304 4.38 6.61 -33.37
C GLU A 304 5.00 6.69 -31.94
N LEU A 305 5.59 5.60 -31.44
CA LEU A 305 6.32 5.65 -30.16
C LEU A 305 7.51 6.60 -30.21
N GLY A 306 8.10 6.82 -31.41
CA GLY A 306 9.20 7.75 -31.61
C GLY A 306 10.42 7.44 -30.74
N LEU A 307 10.67 6.16 -30.47
CA LEU A 307 11.77 5.72 -29.60
C LEU A 307 13.12 6.15 -30.19
N PRO A 308 14.11 6.52 -29.37
CA PRO A 308 15.48 6.77 -29.81
C PRO A 308 16.06 5.58 -30.57
N GLU A 309 17.00 5.86 -31.53
CA GLU A 309 17.68 4.82 -32.29
C GLU A 309 18.40 3.81 -31.34
N GLY A 310 18.17 2.54 -31.57
CA GLY A 310 18.76 1.46 -30.76
C GLY A 310 17.98 1.05 -29.54
N VAL A 311 16.89 1.75 -29.18
CA VAL A 311 16.00 1.36 -28.08
C VAL A 311 15.06 0.26 -28.55
N ALA A 312 15.11 -0.89 -27.90
CA ALA A 312 14.22 -2.02 -28.14
C ALA A 312 12.96 -1.93 -27.25
N LEU A 313 11.89 -2.58 -27.70
CA LEU A 313 10.72 -2.84 -26.84
C LEU A 313 11.09 -3.90 -25.80
N GLY A 314 10.56 -3.80 -24.58
CA GLY A 314 10.85 -4.75 -23.50
C GLY A 314 10.92 -4.08 -22.12
N GLU A 315 11.33 -4.86 -21.14
CA GLU A 315 11.47 -4.43 -19.76
C GLU A 315 12.64 -3.47 -19.50
N ASP A 316 13.63 -3.44 -20.40
CA ASP A 316 14.76 -2.49 -20.35
C ASP A 316 14.43 -1.12 -20.96
N GLN A 317 13.22 -0.97 -21.53
CA GLN A 317 12.79 0.30 -22.12
C GLN A 317 12.53 1.35 -21.04
N ARG A 318 13.02 2.58 -21.25
CA ARG A 318 12.82 3.73 -20.35
C ARG A 318 12.30 4.95 -21.09
N PHE A 319 11.52 4.74 -22.17
CA PHE A 319 10.97 5.82 -23.00
C PHE A 319 9.48 5.57 -23.28
N VAL A 320 8.70 6.65 -23.24
CA VAL A 320 7.29 6.66 -23.67
C VAL A 320 7.03 7.90 -24.54
N ASN A 321 5.96 7.86 -25.34
CA ASN A 321 5.52 9.01 -26.13
C ASN A 321 4.03 9.24 -25.89
N HIS A 322 3.73 9.81 -24.73
CA HIS A 322 2.36 10.01 -24.24
C HIS A 322 2.02 11.49 -24.21
N ASN A 323 0.87 11.87 -24.75
CA ASN A 323 0.43 13.28 -24.78
C ASN A 323 -0.38 13.69 -23.52
N LEU A 324 -0.57 12.79 -22.59
CA LEU A 324 -1.05 13.05 -21.23
C LEU A 324 -0.11 12.35 -20.25
N ILE A 325 0.29 13.05 -19.20
CA ILE A 325 1.06 12.46 -18.11
C ILE A 325 0.05 11.81 -17.14
N THR A 326 0.21 10.50 -16.90
CA THR A 326 -0.52 9.80 -15.83
C THR A 326 -0.08 10.38 -14.50
N ARG A 327 -1.04 10.78 -13.65
CA ARG A 327 -0.76 11.43 -12.38
C ARG A 327 -1.76 10.99 -11.31
N THR A 328 -1.28 10.84 -10.11
CA THR A 328 -2.10 10.56 -8.92
C THR A 328 -1.77 11.58 -7.83
N LEU A 329 -2.79 12.27 -7.33
CA LEU A 329 -2.65 13.17 -6.18
C LEU A 329 -3.40 12.57 -5.01
N ASP A 330 -2.69 12.29 -3.93
CA ASP A 330 -3.26 11.82 -2.66
C ASP A 330 -3.16 12.92 -1.60
N THR A 331 -4.25 13.20 -0.93
CA THR A 331 -4.28 14.04 0.27
C THR A 331 -4.98 13.27 1.38
N GLN A 332 -4.31 13.11 2.51
CA GLN A 332 -4.86 12.37 3.63
C GLN A 332 -4.59 13.12 4.94
N TRP A 333 -5.60 13.13 5.82
CA TRP A 333 -5.40 13.59 7.19
C TRP A 333 -6.23 12.73 8.15
N SER A 334 -5.75 12.59 9.38
CA SER A 334 -6.47 11.83 10.39
C SER A 334 -6.27 12.38 11.80
N LEU A 335 -7.24 12.04 12.65
CA LEU A 335 -7.19 12.25 14.09
C LEU A 335 -7.48 10.92 14.76
N THR A 336 -6.60 10.48 15.66
CA THR A 336 -6.75 9.24 16.44
C THR A 336 -6.62 9.56 17.92
N LEU A 337 -7.52 9.01 18.71
CA LEU A 337 -7.44 9.00 20.17
C LEU A 337 -7.52 7.56 20.64
N SER A 338 -6.50 7.11 21.36
CA SER A 338 -6.46 5.80 21.99
C SER A 338 -6.11 5.95 23.47
N GLY A 339 -6.49 4.98 24.28
CA GLY A 339 -6.11 4.97 25.67
C GLY A 339 -6.56 3.72 26.41
N ASP A 340 -5.85 3.45 27.49
CA ASP A 340 -6.08 2.37 28.42
C ASP A 340 -6.39 2.96 29.79
N VAL A 341 -7.44 2.46 30.43
CA VAL A 341 -7.90 2.87 31.76
C VAL A 341 -7.96 1.65 32.66
N GLU A 342 -7.23 1.67 33.73
CA GLU A 342 -7.31 0.63 34.77
C GLU A 342 -8.64 0.76 35.53
N LEU A 343 -9.54 -0.22 35.34
CA LEU A 343 -10.85 -0.27 36.03
C LEU A 343 -10.70 -0.76 37.47
N ASP A 344 -9.83 -1.73 37.67
CA ASP A 344 -9.39 -2.31 38.92
C ASP A 344 -8.04 -3.01 38.73
N ASP A 345 -7.51 -3.64 39.78
CA ASP A 345 -6.21 -4.36 39.77
C ASP A 345 -6.12 -5.51 38.75
N LYS A 346 -7.21 -5.85 38.06
CA LYS A 346 -7.32 -7.03 37.18
C LYS A 346 -7.88 -6.72 35.79
N HIS A 347 -8.48 -5.56 35.62
CA HIS A 347 -9.18 -5.25 34.36
C HIS A 347 -8.78 -3.89 33.82
N THR A 348 -8.46 -3.88 32.52
CA THR A 348 -8.16 -2.69 31.75
C THR A 348 -9.24 -2.46 30.71
N LEU A 349 -9.76 -1.24 30.64
CA LEU A 349 -10.60 -0.76 29.52
C LEU A 349 -9.70 -0.08 28.51
N SER A 350 -9.64 -0.63 27.29
CA SER A 350 -8.99 0.02 26.14
C SER A 350 -10.04 0.64 25.23
N VAL A 351 -9.77 1.87 24.78
CA VAL A 351 -10.62 2.60 23.82
C VAL A 351 -9.75 3.11 22.69
N VAL A 352 -10.20 2.91 21.46
CA VAL A 352 -9.57 3.47 20.24
C VAL A 352 -10.65 4.09 19.39
N THR A 353 -10.48 5.35 19.01
CA THR A 353 -11.40 6.04 18.12
C THR A 353 -10.61 6.92 17.14
N GLY A 354 -11.09 7.03 15.91
CA GLY A 354 -10.43 7.84 14.91
C GLY A 354 -11.36 8.31 13.81
N TYR A 355 -10.98 9.45 13.25
CA TYR A 355 -11.54 9.98 12.01
C TYR A 355 -10.43 10.11 10.97
N ARG A 356 -10.70 9.70 9.74
CA ARG A 356 -9.77 9.81 8.63
C ARG A 356 -10.49 10.31 7.38
N ASN A 357 -9.86 11.23 6.68
CA ASN A 357 -10.26 11.69 5.37
C ASN A 357 -9.13 11.43 4.37
N TRP A 358 -9.48 10.91 3.22
CA TRP A 358 -8.56 10.65 2.11
C TRP A 358 -9.22 11.06 0.80
N ALA A 359 -8.52 11.88 0.03
CA ALA A 359 -8.89 12.28 -1.32
C ALA A 359 -7.80 11.81 -2.28
N ASN A 360 -8.20 11.15 -3.36
CA ASN A 360 -7.34 10.66 -4.43
C ASN A 360 -7.84 11.20 -5.76
N GLU A 361 -7.02 12.00 -6.46
CA GLU A 361 -7.29 12.44 -7.82
C GLU A 361 -6.49 11.57 -8.80
N GLU A 362 -7.13 11.13 -9.88
CA GLU A 362 -6.55 10.31 -10.94
C GLU A 362 -6.59 11.06 -12.27
N ILE A 363 -5.43 11.21 -12.91
CA ILE A 363 -5.30 11.59 -14.32
C ILE A 363 -4.61 10.44 -15.02
N ARG A 364 -5.23 9.83 -16.03
CA ARG A 364 -4.71 8.62 -16.65
C ARG A 364 -4.67 8.71 -18.16
N GLU A 365 -3.46 8.51 -18.71
CA GLU A 365 -3.26 8.14 -20.11
C GLU A 365 -3.77 6.70 -20.33
N GLY A 366 -4.68 6.52 -21.26
CA GLY A 366 -5.36 5.24 -21.43
C GLY A 366 -5.07 4.51 -22.75
N ASP A 367 -4.58 5.21 -23.77
CA ASP A 367 -4.25 4.66 -25.08
C ASP A 367 -2.75 4.55 -25.38
N PHE A 368 -1.91 5.26 -24.60
CA PHE A 368 -0.44 5.20 -24.67
C PHE A 368 0.11 5.62 -26.04
N THR A 369 -0.49 6.67 -26.64
CA THR A 369 -0.09 7.21 -27.93
C THR A 369 0.05 8.73 -27.89
N PRO A 370 0.88 9.34 -28.76
CA PRO A 370 1.09 10.78 -28.74
C PRO A 370 -0.06 11.58 -29.41
N ARG A 371 -0.93 10.92 -30.16
CA ARG A 371 -2.00 11.57 -30.90
C ARG A 371 -3.07 10.57 -31.42
N PRO A 372 -4.33 11.01 -31.59
CA PRO A 372 -5.35 10.16 -32.19
C PRO A 372 -5.10 9.94 -33.67
N LEU A 373 -5.26 8.67 -34.11
CA LEU A 373 -5.12 8.26 -35.50
C LEU A 373 -6.47 7.78 -36.06
N VAL A 374 -6.59 7.81 -37.40
CA VAL A 374 -7.77 7.24 -38.09
C VAL A 374 -7.94 5.78 -37.70
N SER A 375 -9.13 5.43 -37.25
CA SER A 375 -9.53 4.11 -36.70
C SER A 375 -8.85 3.72 -35.37
N GLN A 376 -8.13 4.63 -34.71
CA GLN A 376 -7.63 4.48 -33.37
C GLN A 376 -8.13 5.64 -32.51
N PHE A 377 -8.65 5.33 -31.35
CA PHE A 377 -9.12 6.34 -30.41
C PHE A 377 -8.00 6.76 -29.47
N GLN A 378 -8.12 7.95 -28.96
CA GLN A 378 -7.34 8.44 -27.84
C GLN A 378 -8.24 8.44 -26.59
N LEU A 379 -7.71 7.98 -25.46
CA LEU A 379 -8.48 7.81 -24.23
C LEU A 379 -7.77 8.45 -23.05
N HIS A 380 -8.47 9.40 -22.45
CA HIS A 380 -8.01 10.10 -21.23
C HIS A 380 -9.06 9.96 -20.13
N ASP A 381 -8.63 9.53 -18.95
CA ASP A 381 -9.49 9.40 -17.78
C ASP A 381 -9.11 10.42 -16.70
N PHE A 382 -10.12 10.93 -16.01
CA PHE A 382 -10.01 11.83 -14.88
C PHE A 382 -10.95 11.34 -13.78
N GLY A 383 -10.43 11.09 -12.60
CA GLY A 383 -11.20 10.57 -11.48
C GLY A 383 -10.86 11.30 -10.19
N GLU A 384 -11.82 11.37 -9.28
CA GLU A 384 -11.63 11.79 -7.90
C GLU A 384 -12.38 10.80 -7.02
N VAL A 385 -11.69 10.27 -6.01
CA VAL A 385 -12.28 9.41 -4.97
C VAL A 385 -12.06 10.08 -3.63
N THR A 386 -13.13 10.36 -2.89
CA THR A 386 -13.02 10.83 -1.50
C THR A 386 -13.56 9.75 -0.56
N THR A 387 -12.82 9.48 0.50
CA THR A 387 -13.20 8.56 1.56
C THR A 387 -13.19 9.28 2.90
N GLU A 388 -14.33 9.30 3.56
CA GLU A 388 -14.47 9.72 4.95
C GLU A 388 -14.75 8.51 5.81
N GLN A 389 -14.03 8.37 6.91
CA GLN A 389 -14.09 7.18 7.77
C GLN A 389 -14.11 7.58 9.22
N MET A 390 -14.94 6.91 10.02
CA MET A 390 -14.96 7.00 11.48
C MET A 390 -14.99 5.60 12.07
N SER A 391 -14.25 5.39 13.15
CA SER A 391 -14.25 4.13 13.89
C SER A 391 -14.19 4.35 15.39
N PHE A 392 -14.77 3.40 16.12
CA PHE A 392 -14.74 3.34 17.59
C PHE A 392 -14.64 1.88 18.02
N GLU A 393 -13.68 1.57 18.86
CA GLU A 393 -13.53 0.28 19.54
C GLU A 393 -13.41 0.51 21.05
N ALA A 394 -14.12 -0.31 21.82
CA ALA A 394 -13.94 -0.40 23.26
C ALA A 394 -13.85 -1.88 23.65
N ARG A 395 -12.86 -2.22 24.47
CA ARG A 395 -12.68 -3.58 24.99
C ARG A 395 -12.26 -3.56 26.45
N VAL A 396 -12.71 -4.57 27.19
CA VAL A 396 -12.24 -4.87 28.54
C VAL A 396 -11.41 -6.15 28.47
N ALA A 397 -10.21 -6.09 29.02
CA ALA A 397 -9.29 -7.22 29.13
C ALA A 397 -8.98 -7.50 30.61
N SER A 398 -8.84 -8.79 30.98
CA SER A 398 -8.32 -9.21 32.27
C SER A 398 -6.79 -9.10 32.32
N ASP A 399 -6.14 -9.35 33.45
CA ASP A 399 -4.68 -9.39 33.55
C ASP A 399 -4.10 -10.46 32.58
N PRO A 400 -3.27 -10.08 31.61
CA PRO A 400 -2.71 -11.01 30.62
C PRO A 400 -1.75 -12.04 31.21
N ARG A 401 -1.25 -11.83 32.45
CA ARG A 401 -0.38 -12.76 33.15
C ARG A 401 -1.16 -13.85 33.93
N ALA A 402 -2.51 -13.72 33.98
CA ALA A 402 -3.34 -14.74 34.63
C ALA A 402 -3.38 -16.02 33.77
N PRO A 403 -3.42 -17.22 34.41
CA PRO A 403 -3.57 -18.50 33.70
C PRO A 403 -4.84 -18.57 32.81
N PHE A 404 -5.85 -17.76 33.14
CA PHE A 404 -7.04 -17.55 32.31
C PHE A 404 -7.17 -16.07 32.00
N PHE A 405 -6.73 -15.70 30.84
CA PHE A 405 -6.85 -14.34 30.25
C PHE A 405 -8.07 -14.27 29.35
N TYR A 406 -8.82 -13.20 29.41
CA TYR A 406 -9.89 -12.93 28.45
C TYR A 406 -9.98 -11.46 28.09
N GLN A 407 -10.52 -11.21 26.89
CA GLN A 407 -10.89 -9.88 26.42
C GLN A 407 -12.23 -9.94 25.69
N VAL A 408 -13.07 -8.91 25.90
CA VAL A 408 -14.38 -8.76 25.25
C VAL A 408 -14.54 -7.31 24.82
N GLY A 409 -15.05 -7.10 23.62
CA GLY A 409 -15.19 -5.75 23.08
C GLY A 409 -16.30 -5.57 22.07
N GLY A 410 -16.54 -4.30 21.75
CA GLY A 410 -17.45 -3.84 20.71
C GLY A 410 -16.71 -2.96 19.72
N PHE A 411 -17.14 -3.01 18.45
CA PHE A 411 -16.57 -2.24 17.35
C PHE A 411 -17.67 -1.58 16.52
N LEU A 412 -17.49 -0.31 16.20
CA LEU A 412 -18.34 0.48 15.33
C LEU A 412 -17.46 1.13 14.27
N TRP A 413 -17.87 1.04 13.02
CA TRP A 413 -17.15 1.64 11.91
C TRP A 413 -18.13 2.12 10.84
N HIS A 414 -17.84 3.27 10.26
CA HIS A 414 -18.58 3.84 9.15
C HIS A 414 -17.63 4.47 8.14
N SER A 415 -17.91 4.29 6.85
CA SER A 415 -17.20 4.94 5.75
C SER A 415 -18.16 5.37 4.67
N ASN A 416 -17.97 6.59 4.20
CA ASN A 416 -18.58 7.11 2.97
C ASN A 416 -17.48 7.24 1.91
N ASN A 417 -17.68 6.63 0.74
CA ASN A 417 -16.78 6.71 -0.41
C ASN A 417 -17.56 7.35 -1.57
N THR A 418 -17.09 8.49 -2.06
CA THR A 418 -17.63 9.14 -3.25
C THR A 418 -16.64 9.03 -4.40
N GLN A 419 -17.14 8.93 -5.63
CA GLN A 419 -16.31 8.95 -6.83
C GLN A 419 -16.97 9.81 -7.90
N ASP A 420 -16.21 10.77 -8.41
CA ASP A 420 -16.47 11.47 -9.65
C ASP A 420 -15.50 10.98 -10.72
N PHE A 421 -16.01 10.57 -11.86
CA PHE A 421 -15.15 10.04 -12.93
C PHE A 421 -15.60 10.58 -14.28
N THR A 422 -14.63 11.00 -15.08
CA THR A 422 -14.84 11.50 -16.45
C THR A 422 -13.90 10.78 -17.41
N ARG A 423 -14.46 10.18 -18.45
CA ARG A 423 -13.71 9.65 -19.58
C ARG A 423 -13.87 10.55 -20.78
N ARG A 424 -12.77 10.88 -21.43
CA ARG A 424 -12.70 11.70 -22.65
C ARG A 424 -11.99 10.92 -23.74
N ASP A 425 -12.64 10.75 -24.88
CA ASP A 425 -12.06 10.10 -26.04
C ASP A 425 -11.92 11.13 -27.18
N ILE A 426 -10.98 10.87 -28.09
CA ILE A 426 -10.90 11.52 -29.40
C ILE A 426 -10.88 10.42 -30.43
N THR A 427 -11.77 10.48 -31.42
CA THR A 427 -11.88 9.46 -32.46
C THR A 427 -12.22 10.07 -33.80
N CYS A 428 -11.70 9.47 -34.87
CA CYS A 428 -12.08 9.78 -36.25
C CYS A 428 -12.07 8.54 -37.15
N ALA A 429 -13.06 8.44 -38.02
CA ALA A 429 -13.13 7.36 -39.02
C ALA A 429 -12.36 7.72 -40.31
N THR A 430 -12.24 9.01 -40.60
CA THR A 430 -11.49 9.56 -41.75
C THR A 430 -10.80 10.86 -41.34
N SER A 431 -9.82 11.29 -42.10
CA SER A 431 -9.12 12.57 -41.84
C SER A 431 -8.72 13.23 -43.20
N THR A 432 -8.81 14.55 -43.22
CA THR A 432 -8.34 15.37 -44.34
C THR A 432 -6.82 15.59 -44.32
N LEU A 433 -6.17 15.24 -43.20
CA LEU A 433 -4.71 15.32 -43.10
C LEU A 433 -4.02 14.21 -43.91
N PRO A 434 -2.81 14.46 -44.41
CA PRO A 434 -2.03 13.44 -45.12
C PRO A 434 -1.61 12.32 -44.17
N ILE A 435 -1.26 11.16 -44.74
CA ILE A 435 -0.54 10.11 -44.00
C ILE A 435 0.83 10.68 -43.64
N ASP A 436 1.23 10.49 -42.38
CA ASP A 436 2.56 10.85 -41.93
C ASP A 436 3.61 9.96 -42.64
N PRO A 437 4.55 10.51 -43.41
CA PRO A 437 5.52 9.70 -44.10
C PRO A 437 6.53 8.98 -43.21
N LEU A 438 6.68 9.41 -41.96
CA LEU A 438 7.61 8.81 -41.00
C LEU A 438 6.98 7.60 -40.30
N THR A 439 5.72 7.72 -39.90
CA THR A 439 5.04 6.67 -39.13
C THR A 439 4.09 5.80 -39.95
N GLY A 440 3.67 6.30 -41.12
CA GLY A 440 2.63 5.67 -41.95
C GLY A 440 1.22 5.85 -41.37
N GLY A 441 1.08 6.51 -40.20
CA GLY A 441 -0.20 6.80 -39.55
C GLY A 441 -0.90 8.00 -40.17
N ARG A 442 -2.24 8.02 -40.19
CA ARG A 442 -3.02 9.20 -40.57
C ARG A 442 -3.62 9.85 -39.33
N PRO A 443 -3.13 11.05 -38.91
CA PRO A 443 -3.68 11.74 -37.75
C PRO A 443 -5.12 12.19 -37.96
N CYS A 444 -5.91 12.19 -36.89
CA CYS A 444 -7.21 12.84 -36.87
C CYS A 444 -7.06 14.36 -37.09
N ASN A 445 -7.90 14.96 -37.92
CA ASN A 445 -7.98 16.40 -38.00
C ASN A 445 -8.82 16.96 -36.85
N LEU A 446 -8.16 17.44 -35.81
CA LEU A 446 -8.84 17.92 -34.57
C LEU A 446 -9.74 19.15 -34.83
N SER A 447 -9.53 19.87 -35.94
CA SER A 447 -10.36 21.00 -36.34
C SER A 447 -11.56 20.60 -37.18
N ASP A 448 -11.69 19.34 -37.58
CA ASP A 448 -12.77 18.86 -38.42
C ASP A 448 -14.00 18.47 -37.53
N PRO A 449 -15.09 19.25 -37.56
CA PRO A 449 -16.25 18.97 -36.73
C PRO A 449 -17.13 17.83 -37.25
N VAL A 450 -16.90 17.38 -38.49
CA VAL A 450 -17.69 16.33 -39.14
C VAL A 450 -17.08 14.95 -38.96
N ASN A 451 -15.76 14.85 -39.10
CA ASN A 451 -15.09 13.55 -39.12
C ASN A 451 -14.35 13.24 -37.80
N THR A 452 -14.18 14.22 -36.90
CA THR A 452 -13.57 14.02 -35.60
C THR A 452 -14.61 14.27 -34.48
N ALA A 453 -14.80 13.29 -33.62
CA ALA A 453 -15.68 13.35 -32.46
C ALA A 453 -14.87 13.35 -31.17
N TYR A 454 -15.42 14.01 -30.16
CA TYR A 454 -14.87 14.13 -28.79
C TYR A 454 -15.85 13.53 -27.77
N PRO A 455 -16.14 12.23 -27.83
CA PRO A 455 -17.08 11.65 -26.87
C PRO A 455 -16.56 11.79 -25.43
N THR A 456 -17.41 12.28 -24.57
CA THR A 456 -17.13 12.47 -23.14
C THR A 456 -18.30 11.94 -22.33
N ALA A 457 -18.02 11.21 -21.26
CA ALA A 457 -19.03 10.74 -20.32
C ALA A 457 -18.54 10.88 -18.89
N THR A 458 -19.46 11.19 -17.97
CA THR A 458 -19.22 11.30 -16.55
C THR A 458 -20.03 10.30 -15.75
N SER A 459 -19.50 9.90 -14.61
CA SER A 459 -20.26 9.16 -13.59
C SER A 459 -19.99 9.71 -12.21
N ASN A 460 -21.02 9.65 -11.35
CA ASN A 460 -20.94 9.98 -9.94
C ASN A 460 -21.40 8.78 -9.14
N SER A 461 -20.68 8.43 -8.11
CA SER A 461 -21.00 7.30 -7.25
C SER A 461 -20.88 7.71 -5.79
N ASP A 462 -21.77 7.20 -4.97
CA ASP A 462 -21.76 7.33 -3.51
C ASP A 462 -21.95 5.94 -2.91
N VAL A 463 -21.03 5.53 -2.01
CA VAL A 463 -21.05 4.23 -1.35
C VAL A 463 -20.95 4.44 0.16
N ASN A 464 -21.96 3.97 0.88
CA ASN A 464 -22.00 3.99 2.33
C ASN A 464 -21.82 2.57 2.87
N SER A 465 -20.86 2.38 3.78
CA SER A 465 -20.59 1.12 4.45
C SER A 465 -20.56 1.31 5.96
N SER A 466 -21.30 0.51 6.70
CA SER A 466 -21.28 0.48 8.16
C SER A 466 -21.00 -0.93 8.66
N ASN A 467 -20.23 -1.04 9.73
CA ASN A 467 -19.87 -2.30 10.36
C ASN A 467 -20.02 -2.18 11.87
N TYR A 468 -20.74 -3.12 12.43
CA TYR A 468 -20.96 -3.25 13.88
C TYR A 468 -20.50 -4.64 14.28
N ALA A 469 -19.79 -4.78 15.41
CA ALA A 469 -19.40 -6.10 15.85
C ALA A 469 -19.28 -6.18 17.38
N ILE A 470 -19.50 -7.39 17.89
CA ILE A 470 -19.12 -7.81 19.21
C ILE A 470 -18.11 -8.95 19.08
N PHE A 471 -17.07 -8.95 19.89
CA PHE A 471 -16.03 -9.97 19.84
C PHE A 471 -15.50 -10.30 21.22
N GLY A 472 -14.92 -11.49 21.34
CA GLY A 472 -14.21 -11.91 22.54
C GLY A 472 -13.21 -13.01 22.24
N GLN A 473 -12.16 -13.05 23.05
CA GLN A 473 -11.14 -14.08 23.02
C GLN A 473 -10.77 -14.46 24.46
N ALA A 474 -10.54 -15.75 24.68
CA ALA A 474 -9.96 -16.24 25.94
C ALA A 474 -8.74 -17.10 25.64
N THR A 475 -7.72 -16.97 26.49
CA THR A 475 -6.52 -17.80 26.55
C THR A 475 -6.51 -18.50 27.88
N TRP A 476 -6.40 -19.82 27.85
CA TRP A 476 -6.36 -20.66 29.04
C TRP A 476 -5.08 -21.51 29.09
N GLN A 477 -4.17 -21.15 29.98
CA GLN A 477 -2.99 -21.95 30.26
C GLN A 477 -3.40 -23.12 31.19
N ILE A 478 -3.58 -24.32 30.60
CA ILE A 478 -4.06 -25.51 31.31
C ILE A 478 -2.97 -26.08 32.20
N THR A 479 -1.72 -26.09 31.66
CA THR A 479 -0.50 -26.43 32.38
C THR A 479 0.59 -25.47 31.94
N ASP A 480 1.75 -25.48 32.57
CA ASP A 480 2.89 -24.64 32.17
C ASP A 480 3.29 -24.86 30.68
N ALA A 481 2.99 -26.06 30.14
CA ALA A 481 3.33 -26.43 28.77
C ALA A 481 2.15 -26.42 27.79
N LEU A 482 0.89 -26.40 28.23
CA LEU A 482 -0.28 -26.58 27.37
C LEU A 482 -1.25 -25.42 27.51
N GLY A 483 -1.48 -24.70 26.42
CA GLY A 483 -2.44 -23.62 26.35
C GLY A 483 -3.51 -23.82 25.27
N LEU A 484 -4.65 -23.19 25.48
CA LEU A 484 -5.77 -23.12 24.54
C LEU A 484 -6.18 -21.66 24.32
N ILE A 485 -6.41 -21.26 23.06
CA ILE A 485 -6.98 -19.96 22.73
C ILE A 485 -8.25 -20.17 21.93
N GLY A 486 -9.34 -19.55 22.38
CA GLY A 486 -10.62 -19.53 21.66
C GLY A 486 -11.11 -18.11 21.47
N GLY A 487 -11.53 -17.75 20.27
CA GLY A 487 -12.07 -16.44 19.99
C GLY A 487 -13.23 -16.48 19.02
N LEU A 488 -14.21 -15.62 19.23
CA LEU A 488 -15.38 -15.46 18.38
C LEU A 488 -15.67 -13.97 18.13
N ARG A 489 -16.19 -13.67 16.93
CA ARG A 489 -16.71 -12.36 16.56
C ARG A 489 -17.98 -12.52 15.74
N TYR A 490 -19.01 -11.79 16.12
CA TYR A 490 -20.17 -11.62 15.27
C TYR A 490 -20.19 -10.20 14.70
N THR A 491 -20.32 -10.14 13.38
CA THR A 491 -20.24 -8.88 12.61
C THR A 491 -21.54 -8.67 11.85
N TRP A 492 -22.07 -7.43 11.86
CA TRP A 492 -23.14 -6.96 10.99
C TRP A 492 -22.57 -5.92 10.04
N ASP A 493 -22.76 -6.13 8.75
CA ASP A 493 -22.38 -5.20 7.68
C ASP A 493 -23.61 -4.65 6.98
N GLU A 494 -23.60 -3.35 6.74
CA GLU A 494 -24.57 -2.64 5.92
C GLU A 494 -23.80 -1.94 4.80
N LEU A 495 -24.17 -2.21 3.54
CA LEU A 495 -23.56 -1.62 2.36
C LEU A 495 -24.66 -1.10 1.44
N SER A 496 -24.55 0.17 1.04
CA SER A 496 -25.44 0.76 0.05
C SER A 496 -24.66 1.60 -0.95
N PHE A 497 -25.19 1.72 -2.17
CA PHE A 497 -24.61 2.60 -3.17
C PHE A 497 -25.69 3.28 -4.01
N THR A 498 -25.33 4.43 -4.56
CA THR A 498 -25.97 5.12 -5.65
C THR A 498 -24.95 5.40 -6.73
N HIS A 499 -25.24 5.13 -7.99
CA HIS A 499 -24.41 5.40 -9.13
C HIS A 499 -25.22 6.07 -10.22
N ILE A 500 -24.74 7.21 -10.71
CA ILE A 500 -25.36 7.98 -11.77
C ILE A 500 -24.34 8.12 -12.89
N ARG A 501 -24.67 7.64 -14.08
CA ARG A 501 -23.88 7.85 -15.26
C ARG A 501 -24.64 8.78 -16.22
N ALA A 502 -24.03 9.90 -16.57
CA ALA A 502 -24.56 10.80 -17.57
C ALA A 502 -24.44 10.19 -18.98
N PRO A 503 -25.35 10.55 -19.92
CA PRO A 503 -25.22 10.15 -21.31
C PRO A 503 -23.92 10.70 -21.91
N GLY A 504 -23.31 9.93 -22.82
CA GLY A 504 -22.14 10.41 -23.56
C GLY A 504 -22.48 11.61 -24.44
N VAL A 505 -21.70 12.67 -24.35
CA VAL A 505 -21.85 13.87 -25.15
C VAL A 505 -20.57 14.18 -25.90
N ASP A 506 -20.65 14.87 -27.02
CA ASP A 506 -19.47 15.45 -27.67
C ASP A 506 -19.03 16.68 -26.88
N ALA A 507 -17.80 16.70 -26.38
CA ALA A 507 -17.28 17.72 -25.49
C ALA A 507 -17.29 19.14 -26.08
N ARG A 508 -17.28 19.29 -27.42
CA ARG A 508 -17.29 20.58 -28.10
C ARG A 508 -18.68 21.18 -28.25
N THR A 509 -19.67 20.29 -28.42
CA THR A 509 -21.03 20.72 -28.77
C THR A 509 -22.06 20.53 -27.67
N GLY A 510 -21.71 19.71 -26.64
CA GLY A 510 -22.64 19.29 -25.59
C GLY A 510 -23.83 18.42 -26.09
N ARG A 511 -23.82 18.06 -27.38
CA ARG A 511 -24.88 17.22 -27.96
C ARG A 511 -24.56 15.75 -27.74
N PRO A 512 -25.56 14.83 -27.80
CA PRO A 512 -25.29 13.41 -27.73
C PRO A 512 -24.13 13.01 -28.66
N ALA A 513 -23.20 12.22 -28.17
CA ALA A 513 -22.04 11.77 -28.94
C ALA A 513 -22.48 10.88 -30.10
N THR A 514 -22.61 11.49 -31.28
CA THR A 514 -22.98 10.80 -32.52
C THR A 514 -21.87 11.04 -33.54
N GLY A 515 -21.36 10.01 -34.15
CA GLY A 515 -20.34 10.16 -35.21
C GLY A 515 -19.63 8.87 -35.55
N PRO A 516 -18.82 8.89 -36.63
CA PRO A 516 -18.02 7.75 -37.04
C PRO A 516 -17.05 7.32 -35.90
N GLY A 517 -17.06 6.05 -35.58
CA GLY A 517 -16.24 5.51 -34.49
C GLY A 517 -16.88 5.49 -33.10
N VAL A 518 -18.00 6.19 -32.86
CA VAL A 518 -18.72 6.15 -31.57
C VAL A 518 -19.57 4.89 -31.47
N SER A 519 -20.14 4.42 -32.57
CA SER A 519 -20.92 3.19 -32.65
C SER A 519 -20.01 2.00 -33.02
N GLY A 520 -19.73 1.15 -32.03
CA GLY A 520 -18.92 -0.05 -32.22
C GLY A 520 -17.44 0.08 -31.81
N ASN A 521 -16.98 1.26 -31.47
CA ASN A 521 -15.69 1.42 -30.78
C ASN A 521 -15.83 0.89 -29.34
N PRO A 522 -14.94 0.02 -28.88
CA PRO A 522 -14.97 -0.53 -27.54
C PRO A 522 -15.01 0.55 -26.43
N ALA A 523 -14.24 1.60 -26.51
CA ALA A 523 -14.33 2.74 -25.60
C ALA A 523 -15.58 3.59 -25.86
N GLY A 524 -15.91 3.83 -27.13
CA GLY A 524 -17.14 4.50 -27.56
C GLY A 524 -18.40 3.65 -27.34
N GLY A 525 -18.31 2.33 -27.40
CA GLY A 525 -19.41 1.42 -27.06
C GLY A 525 -19.82 1.54 -25.60
N THR A 526 -18.86 1.72 -24.70
CA THR A 526 -19.14 1.99 -23.29
C THR A 526 -19.68 3.41 -23.07
N LEU A 527 -19.32 4.37 -23.90
CA LEU A 527 -19.85 5.73 -23.89
C LEU A 527 -21.27 5.78 -24.48
N ALA A 528 -21.48 5.08 -25.61
CA ALA A 528 -22.75 5.05 -26.33
C ALA A 528 -23.82 4.12 -25.68
N SER A 529 -23.42 3.09 -24.94
CA SER A 529 -24.36 2.14 -24.32
C SER A 529 -25.22 2.75 -23.22
N GLY A 530 -24.94 3.97 -22.79
CA GLY A 530 -25.76 4.72 -21.84
C GLY A 530 -27.10 5.22 -22.42
N GLY A 531 -27.38 5.02 -23.71
CA GLY A 531 -28.58 5.52 -24.34
C GLY A 531 -28.65 7.07 -24.32
N ASN A 532 -29.78 7.64 -24.71
CA ASN A 532 -30.02 9.10 -24.71
C ASN A 532 -30.46 9.65 -23.33
N GLY A 533 -30.32 8.87 -22.23
CA GLY A 533 -30.74 9.23 -20.90
C GLY A 533 -29.70 8.96 -19.81
N THR A 534 -29.86 9.63 -18.68
CA THR A 534 -29.08 9.37 -17.46
C THR A 534 -29.40 7.96 -16.98
N ASN A 535 -28.37 7.16 -16.71
CA ASN A 535 -28.49 5.84 -16.11
C ASN A 535 -28.25 5.95 -14.61
N THR A 536 -29.25 5.64 -13.82
CA THR A 536 -29.14 5.59 -12.35
C THR A 536 -29.33 4.15 -11.88
N SER A 537 -28.41 3.68 -11.05
CA SER A 537 -28.52 2.43 -10.34
C SER A 537 -28.22 2.62 -8.86
N SER A 538 -28.85 1.81 -8.04
CA SER A 538 -28.64 1.78 -6.60
C SER A 538 -28.89 0.39 -6.06
N GLY A 539 -28.32 0.10 -4.93
CA GLY A 539 -28.53 -1.17 -4.23
C GLY A 539 -28.16 -1.05 -2.76
N SER A 540 -28.70 -1.95 -1.97
CA SER A 540 -28.32 -2.11 -0.57
C SER A 540 -28.33 -3.58 -0.20
N GLN A 541 -27.44 -3.96 0.72
CA GLN A 541 -27.41 -5.29 1.31
C GLN A 541 -26.95 -5.21 2.76
N ASN A 542 -27.51 -6.11 3.56
CA ASN A 542 -27.14 -6.31 4.96
C ASN A 542 -26.67 -7.74 5.12
N ASN A 543 -25.60 -7.93 5.86
CA ASN A 543 -25.03 -9.25 6.08
C ASN A 543 -24.61 -9.44 7.54
N GLY A 544 -24.78 -10.65 8.05
CA GLY A 544 -24.30 -11.07 9.36
C GLY A 544 -23.35 -12.24 9.25
N ASN A 545 -22.17 -12.18 9.85
CA ASN A 545 -21.18 -13.25 9.80
C ASN A 545 -20.58 -13.57 11.16
N LEU A 546 -20.39 -14.87 11.41
CA LEU A 546 -19.66 -15.39 12.56
C LEU A 546 -18.27 -15.81 12.11
N SER A 547 -17.24 -15.13 12.60
CA SER A 547 -15.83 -15.49 12.45
C SER A 547 -15.25 -15.92 13.81
N GLY A 548 -14.09 -16.60 13.81
CA GLY A 548 -13.46 -17.01 15.04
C GLY A 548 -12.22 -17.84 14.81
N LYS A 549 -11.54 -18.16 15.92
CA LYS A 549 -10.32 -18.97 15.94
C LYS A 549 -10.31 -19.95 17.12
N ALA A 550 -9.59 -21.06 16.92
CA ALA A 550 -9.22 -21.99 17.95
C ALA A 550 -7.74 -22.36 17.77
N VAL A 551 -6.96 -22.24 18.83
CA VAL A 551 -5.52 -22.50 18.80
C VAL A 551 -5.16 -23.39 20.00
N VAL A 552 -4.30 -24.36 19.76
CA VAL A 552 -3.63 -25.16 20.79
C VAL A 552 -2.16 -24.80 20.77
N THR A 553 -1.59 -24.46 21.91
CA THR A 553 -0.16 -24.22 22.10
C THR A 553 0.47 -25.32 22.95
N PHE A 554 1.71 -25.66 22.62
CA PHE A 554 2.52 -26.56 23.40
C PHE A 554 3.95 -26.01 23.53
N GLU A 555 4.33 -25.70 24.77
CA GLU A 555 5.58 -25.09 25.18
C GLU A 555 6.38 -26.08 26.02
N PRO A 556 7.15 -27.01 25.41
CA PRO A 556 7.95 -27.97 26.15
C PRO A 556 9.09 -27.33 26.97
N THR A 557 9.51 -26.15 26.56
CA THR A 557 10.49 -25.29 27.24
C THR A 557 10.13 -23.83 26.95
N ASP A 558 10.65 -22.88 27.71
CA ASP A 558 10.45 -21.44 27.50
C ASP A 558 10.94 -20.93 26.13
N ASP A 559 11.83 -21.67 25.48
CA ASP A 559 12.43 -21.34 24.19
C ASP A 559 11.72 -21.97 22.98
N ILE A 560 10.71 -22.80 23.19
CA ILE A 560 10.04 -23.55 22.12
C ILE A 560 8.53 -23.47 22.26
N LEU A 561 7.89 -22.82 21.29
CA LEU A 561 6.44 -22.80 21.11
C LEU A 561 6.06 -23.60 19.85
N LEU A 562 5.28 -24.65 20.02
CA LEU A 562 4.56 -25.36 18.97
C LEU A 562 3.09 -24.95 19.02
N TYR A 563 2.48 -24.72 17.86
CA TYR A 563 1.05 -24.40 17.80
C TYR A 563 0.35 -25.06 16.62
N GLY A 564 -0.95 -25.28 16.80
CA GLY A 564 -1.86 -25.64 15.73
C GLY A 564 -3.12 -24.78 15.81
N SER A 565 -3.56 -24.23 14.70
CA SER A 565 -4.70 -23.32 14.67
C SER A 565 -5.71 -23.64 13.56
N TYR A 566 -6.96 -23.34 13.84
CA TYR A 566 -8.03 -23.16 12.90
C TYR A 566 -8.58 -21.74 13.02
N THR A 567 -8.67 -21.02 11.89
CA THR A 567 -9.21 -19.67 11.86
C THR A 567 -10.20 -19.52 10.71
N ARG A 568 -11.38 -18.99 11.02
CA ARG A 568 -12.38 -18.55 10.04
C ARG A 568 -12.32 -17.04 9.89
N GLY A 569 -11.93 -16.58 8.69
CA GLY A 569 -11.91 -15.18 8.31
C GLY A 569 -13.14 -14.78 7.52
N TYR A 570 -13.31 -13.46 7.37
CA TYR A 570 -14.46 -12.84 6.73
C TYR A 570 -14.06 -11.55 6.02
N LYS A 571 -14.66 -11.30 4.88
CA LYS A 571 -14.66 -10.04 4.13
C LYS A 571 -16.08 -9.71 3.71
N GLY A 572 -16.49 -8.47 3.90
CA GLY A 572 -17.85 -8.00 3.67
C GLY A 572 -18.36 -8.16 2.24
N PRO A 573 -19.67 -7.99 2.04
CA PRO A 573 -20.26 -7.96 0.71
C PRO A 573 -19.75 -6.76 -0.08
N ALA A 574 -19.95 -6.80 -1.42
CA ALA A 574 -19.54 -5.74 -2.31
C ALA A 574 -20.57 -5.47 -3.41
N TYR A 575 -20.35 -4.40 -4.16
CA TYR A 575 -20.98 -4.15 -5.44
C TYR A 575 -19.93 -3.80 -6.49
N ASN A 576 -20.25 -4.02 -7.76
CA ASN A 576 -19.40 -3.58 -8.87
C ASN A 576 -19.73 -2.12 -9.24
N VAL A 577 -19.29 -1.16 -8.43
CA VAL A 577 -19.50 0.27 -8.67
C VAL A 577 -18.28 0.84 -9.38
N PHE A 578 -18.44 1.09 -10.67
CA PHE A 578 -17.38 1.61 -11.53
C PHE A 578 -17.98 2.35 -12.73
N PHE A 579 -17.21 3.21 -13.40
CA PHE A 579 -17.63 4.00 -14.56
C PHE A 579 -18.43 3.20 -15.63
N ASN A 580 -18.05 1.93 -15.89
CA ASN A 580 -18.70 1.06 -16.84
C ASN A 580 -20.03 0.44 -16.35
N HIS A 581 -20.50 0.84 -15.19
CA HIS A 581 -21.77 0.39 -14.62
C HIS A 581 -22.95 0.98 -15.43
N THR A 582 -23.41 0.27 -16.45
CA THR A 582 -24.38 0.77 -17.44
C THR A 582 -25.74 0.08 -17.43
N ALA A 583 -25.93 -0.97 -16.64
CA ALA A 583 -27.14 -1.78 -16.69
C ALA A 583 -27.59 -2.22 -15.29
N PRO A 584 -28.91 -2.49 -15.10
CA PRO A 584 -29.41 -3.13 -13.87
C PRO A 584 -28.71 -4.45 -13.53
N ALA A 585 -28.19 -5.14 -14.55
CA ALA A 585 -27.41 -6.39 -14.38
C ALA A 585 -26.13 -6.20 -13.56
N ASN A 586 -25.59 -4.99 -13.46
CA ASN A 586 -24.42 -4.69 -12.66
C ASN A 586 -24.74 -4.33 -11.20
N ALA A 587 -26.01 -4.06 -10.87
CA ALA A 587 -26.49 -3.91 -9.50
C ALA A 587 -26.65 -5.25 -8.76
N VAL A 588 -26.07 -6.34 -9.30
CA VAL A 588 -26.07 -7.65 -8.66
C VAL A 588 -25.15 -7.59 -7.45
N PRO A 589 -25.65 -7.92 -6.25
CA PRO A 589 -24.81 -8.01 -5.07
C PRO A 589 -23.68 -9.03 -5.26
N VAL A 590 -22.47 -8.66 -4.85
CA VAL A 590 -21.35 -9.57 -4.67
C VAL A 590 -21.40 -10.03 -3.22
N SER A 591 -21.60 -11.33 -3.00
CA SER A 591 -21.70 -11.90 -1.66
C SER A 591 -20.37 -11.80 -0.93
N GLU A 592 -20.41 -11.96 0.39
CA GLU A 592 -19.22 -12.02 1.25
C GLU A 592 -18.24 -13.09 0.80
N GLU A 593 -16.99 -12.88 1.14
CA GLU A 593 -15.91 -13.86 1.06
C GLU A 593 -15.62 -14.40 2.45
N THR A 594 -15.53 -15.73 2.59
CA THR A 594 -15.11 -16.38 3.82
C THR A 594 -13.86 -17.21 3.58
N SER A 595 -12.97 -17.26 4.59
CA SER A 595 -11.78 -18.09 4.54
C SER A 595 -11.75 -19.10 5.69
N ASN A 596 -11.30 -20.32 5.40
CA ASN A 596 -11.05 -21.37 6.40
C ASN A 596 -9.58 -21.74 6.34
N ALA A 597 -8.83 -21.36 7.38
CA ALA A 597 -7.39 -21.53 7.48
C ALA A 597 -7.03 -22.57 8.51
N TYR A 598 -6.11 -23.46 8.17
CA TYR A 598 -5.43 -24.39 9.05
C TYR A 598 -3.94 -24.07 9.02
N GLU A 599 -3.32 -23.95 10.19
CA GLU A 599 -1.90 -23.63 10.30
C GLU A 599 -1.29 -24.44 11.45
N ILE A 600 -0.07 -24.92 11.24
CA ILE A 600 0.81 -25.45 12.27
C ILE A 600 2.11 -24.69 12.23
N GLY A 601 2.68 -24.39 13.39
CA GLY A 601 3.91 -23.62 13.46
C GLY A 601 4.80 -24.02 14.63
N LEU A 602 6.05 -23.64 14.47
CA LEU A 602 7.12 -23.75 15.46
C LEU A 602 7.77 -22.37 15.57
N LYS A 603 7.94 -21.92 16.81
CA LYS A 603 8.83 -20.80 17.15
C LYS A 603 9.85 -21.27 18.15
N SER A 604 11.10 -20.94 17.94
CA SER A 604 12.16 -21.42 18.81
C SER A 604 13.35 -20.47 18.88
N ARG A 605 13.95 -20.42 20.05
CA ARG A 605 15.26 -19.82 20.33
C ARG A 605 16.20 -20.90 20.85
N PHE A 606 17.45 -20.93 20.40
CA PHE A 606 18.43 -21.89 20.86
C PHE A 606 19.86 -21.36 20.75
N LEU A 607 20.85 -22.12 21.20
CA LEU A 607 22.25 -21.72 21.32
C LEU A 607 22.44 -20.44 22.13
N ASN A 608 21.86 -20.39 23.33
CA ASN A 608 21.89 -19.20 24.22
C ASN A 608 21.32 -17.94 23.52
N ASN A 609 20.18 -18.07 22.86
CA ASN A 609 19.51 -16.99 22.13
C ASN A 609 20.29 -16.44 20.91
N MET A 610 21.29 -17.19 20.40
CA MET A 610 22.00 -16.82 19.18
C MET A 610 21.25 -17.15 17.89
N VAL A 611 20.33 -18.11 17.94
CA VAL A 611 19.53 -18.55 16.79
C VAL A 611 18.05 -18.45 17.13
N GLN A 612 17.29 -17.80 16.28
CA GLN A 612 15.82 -17.83 16.28
C GLN A 612 15.33 -18.46 14.99
N ALA A 613 14.44 -19.44 15.09
CA ALA A 613 13.85 -20.13 13.95
C ALA A 613 12.33 -20.22 14.10
N ASN A 614 11.61 -19.59 13.17
CA ASN A 614 10.15 -19.61 13.11
C ASN A 614 9.72 -20.27 11.81
N LEU A 615 8.94 -21.33 11.90
CA LEU A 615 8.44 -22.10 10.77
C LEU A 615 6.92 -22.20 10.84
N ALA A 616 6.25 -22.07 9.70
CA ALA A 616 4.81 -22.27 9.60
C ALA A 616 4.45 -23.05 8.33
N ALA A 617 3.48 -23.94 8.41
CA ALA A 617 2.84 -24.56 7.26
C ALA A 617 1.34 -24.29 7.32
N PHE A 618 0.75 -23.89 6.18
CA PHE A 618 -0.62 -23.41 6.11
C PHE A 618 -1.40 -23.99 4.92
N SER A 619 -2.72 -24.01 5.08
CA SER A 619 -3.67 -24.31 4.00
C SER A 619 -4.94 -23.50 4.24
N VAL A 620 -5.29 -22.60 3.30
CA VAL A 620 -6.43 -21.71 3.38
C VAL A 620 -7.34 -21.94 2.18
N ILE A 621 -8.63 -22.08 2.43
CA ILE A 621 -9.66 -22.14 1.37
C ILE A 621 -10.52 -20.88 1.51
N TYR A 622 -10.64 -20.13 0.41
CA TYR A 622 -11.52 -18.97 0.29
C TYR A 622 -12.74 -19.36 -0.53
N ASP A 623 -13.91 -19.19 0.05
CA ASP A 623 -15.20 -19.40 -0.62
C ASP A 623 -15.89 -18.06 -0.89
N GLY A 624 -16.55 -17.94 -2.04
CA GLY A 624 -17.10 -16.67 -2.48
C GLY A 624 -16.05 -15.63 -2.87
N PHE A 625 -14.84 -16.07 -3.25
CA PHE A 625 -13.71 -15.19 -3.55
C PHE A 625 -14.09 -14.03 -4.47
N GLN A 626 -13.85 -12.81 -4.04
CA GLN A 626 -14.19 -11.59 -4.77
C GLN A 626 -13.02 -11.18 -5.66
N ALA A 627 -13.18 -11.30 -6.96
CA ALA A 627 -12.14 -10.97 -7.93
C ALA A 627 -12.72 -10.17 -9.11
N ASN A 628 -11.88 -9.34 -9.71
CA ASN A 628 -12.17 -8.74 -10.99
C ASN A 628 -12.07 -9.77 -12.10
N ASN A 629 -13.13 -9.86 -12.86
CA ASN A 629 -13.17 -10.61 -14.09
C ASN A 629 -13.06 -9.66 -15.29
N PHE A 630 -12.03 -9.86 -16.11
CA PHE A 630 -11.87 -9.11 -17.36
C PHE A 630 -12.64 -9.82 -18.46
N VAL A 631 -13.74 -9.22 -18.91
CA VAL A 631 -14.56 -9.74 -20.01
C VAL A 631 -14.28 -8.90 -21.25
N ASN A 632 -13.79 -9.53 -22.31
CA ASN A 632 -13.66 -8.87 -23.60
C ASN A 632 -15.02 -8.98 -24.33
N LEU A 633 -15.76 -7.88 -24.35
CA LEU A 633 -16.98 -7.74 -25.14
C LEU A 633 -16.67 -6.91 -26.40
N ASN A 634 -16.58 -7.58 -27.56
CA ASN A 634 -16.35 -6.94 -28.85
C ASN A 634 -15.09 -6.06 -28.91
N GLY A 635 -14.00 -6.50 -28.28
CA GLY A 635 -12.75 -5.76 -28.21
C GLY A 635 -12.62 -4.81 -27.01
N THR A 636 -13.68 -4.64 -26.21
CA THR A 636 -13.62 -3.85 -24.96
C THR A 636 -13.35 -4.75 -23.78
N ILE A 637 -12.32 -4.43 -23.02
CA ILE A 637 -12.09 -5.06 -21.71
C ILE A 637 -13.02 -4.38 -20.70
N ILE A 638 -14.04 -5.10 -20.26
CA ILE A 638 -14.93 -4.68 -19.17
C ILE A 638 -14.47 -5.36 -17.90
N THR A 639 -14.18 -4.55 -16.91
CA THR A 639 -13.85 -5.02 -15.58
C THR A 639 -15.13 -5.24 -14.79
N ASN A 640 -15.30 -6.41 -14.24
CA ASN A 640 -16.49 -6.75 -13.46
C ASN A 640 -16.08 -7.47 -12.17
N LEU A 641 -16.41 -6.88 -11.02
CA LEU A 641 -16.23 -7.53 -9.72
C LEU A 641 -17.32 -8.59 -9.54
N THR A 642 -16.92 -9.83 -9.27
CA THR A 642 -17.83 -10.95 -9.07
C THR A 642 -17.32 -11.89 -7.98
N ASN A 643 -18.21 -12.75 -7.46
CA ASN A 643 -17.76 -13.93 -6.70
C ASN A 643 -17.21 -14.95 -7.70
N ALA A 644 -15.88 -14.95 -7.84
CA ALA A 644 -15.17 -15.79 -8.81
C ALA A 644 -15.23 -17.31 -8.48
N GLY A 645 -15.74 -17.68 -7.30
CA GLY A 645 -15.86 -19.06 -6.86
C GLY A 645 -15.01 -19.38 -5.64
N SER A 646 -14.22 -20.44 -5.65
CA SER A 646 -13.32 -20.76 -4.54
C SER A 646 -11.86 -20.83 -4.98
N VAL A 647 -10.99 -20.37 -4.08
CA VAL A 647 -9.53 -20.32 -4.23
C VAL A 647 -8.88 -21.08 -3.09
N LYS A 648 -7.75 -21.69 -3.33
CA LYS A 648 -6.92 -22.32 -2.30
C LYS A 648 -5.52 -21.73 -2.34
N SER A 649 -4.99 -21.36 -1.16
CA SER A 649 -3.59 -21.06 -0.95
C SER A 649 -3.01 -22.01 0.09
N GLN A 650 -1.86 -22.64 -0.21
CA GLN A 650 -1.17 -23.56 0.69
C GLN A 650 0.32 -23.44 0.54
N GLY A 651 1.05 -23.69 1.61
CA GLY A 651 2.50 -23.57 1.56
C GLY A 651 3.17 -23.64 2.90
N PHE A 652 4.41 -23.16 2.93
CA PHE A 652 5.20 -23.03 4.14
C PHE A 652 6.02 -21.75 4.13
N GLU A 653 6.36 -21.29 5.33
CA GLU A 653 7.16 -20.08 5.58
C GLU A 653 8.24 -20.41 6.60
N ALA A 654 9.39 -19.77 6.47
CA ALA A 654 10.51 -19.86 7.38
C ALA A 654 11.13 -18.47 7.58
N ASP A 655 11.30 -18.08 8.84
CA ASP A 655 12.02 -16.88 9.26
C ASP A 655 13.15 -17.31 10.21
N LEU A 656 14.41 -17.13 9.77
CA LEU A 656 15.61 -17.52 10.50
C LEU A 656 16.45 -16.29 10.81
N LEU A 657 16.90 -16.17 12.06
CA LEU A 657 17.82 -15.15 12.52
C LEU A 657 18.99 -15.81 13.26
N PHE A 658 20.23 -15.41 12.96
CA PHE A 658 21.43 -15.95 13.57
C PHE A 658 22.44 -14.85 13.90
N VAL A 659 22.83 -14.79 15.17
CA VAL A 659 23.85 -13.85 15.69
C VAL A 659 25.09 -14.68 16.11
N PRO A 660 26.01 -14.99 15.17
CA PRO A 660 27.17 -15.84 15.45
C PRO A 660 28.25 -15.19 16.32
N ILE A 661 28.36 -13.88 16.24
CA ILE A 661 29.30 -13.04 17.01
C ILE A 661 28.66 -11.69 17.26
N ASP A 662 29.18 -10.96 18.23
CA ASP A 662 28.73 -9.60 18.54
C ASP A 662 28.78 -8.71 17.30
N GLY A 663 27.73 -7.94 17.08
CA GLY A 663 27.56 -7.03 15.96
C GLY A 663 27.20 -7.69 14.62
N LEU A 664 27.26 -9.03 14.45
CA LEU A 664 26.85 -9.69 13.20
C LEU A 664 25.51 -10.41 13.32
N THR A 665 24.55 -9.95 12.54
CA THR A 665 23.24 -10.58 12.41
C THR A 665 23.06 -11.11 10.98
N LEU A 666 22.73 -12.38 10.84
CA LEU A 666 22.40 -13.01 9.58
C LEU A 666 20.91 -13.35 9.57
N ASN A 667 20.20 -13.04 8.50
CA ASN A 667 18.80 -13.39 8.36
C ASN A 667 18.53 -14.15 7.07
N ALA A 668 17.62 -15.12 7.13
CA ALA A 668 17.13 -15.87 5.97
C ALA A 668 15.62 -16.08 6.10
N ASN A 669 14.85 -15.46 5.23
CA ASN A 669 13.39 -15.55 5.20
C ASN A 669 12.97 -16.18 3.88
N ALA A 670 12.04 -17.15 3.91
CA ALA A 670 11.55 -17.81 2.72
C ALA A 670 10.05 -18.09 2.82
N ALA A 671 9.36 -18.01 1.69
CA ALA A 671 7.96 -18.35 1.57
C ALA A 671 7.73 -19.17 0.28
N TYR A 672 7.01 -20.29 0.43
CA TYR A 672 6.41 -21.01 -0.67
C TYR A 672 4.89 -20.93 -0.53
N ALA A 673 4.20 -20.43 -1.55
CA ALA A 673 2.75 -20.27 -1.55
C ALA A 673 2.16 -20.68 -2.91
N ASP A 674 1.51 -21.83 -2.96
CA ASP A 674 0.74 -22.28 -4.12
C ASP A 674 -0.71 -21.79 -4.00
N ALA A 675 -1.00 -20.65 -4.65
CA ALA A 675 -2.30 -19.99 -4.64
C ALA A 675 -3.01 -20.16 -6.00
N ARG A 676 -4.09 -20.97 -6.03
CA ARG A 676 -4.78 -21.35 -7.25
C ARG A 676 -6.30 -21.28 -7.16
N VAL A 677 -6.91 -21.02 -8.31
CA VAL A 677 -8.34 -21.16 -8.48
C VAL A 677 -8.73 -22.64 -8.34
N ARG A 678 -9.58 -22.95 -7.37
CA ARG A 678 -10.14 -24.30 -7.15
C ARG A 678 -11.35 -24.57 -8.03
N LYS A 679 -12.26 -23.61 -8.04
CA LYS A 679 -13.50 -23.65 -8.81
C LYS A 679 -13.84 -22.22 -9.18
N PHE A 680 -13.87 -21.95 -10.47
CA PHE A 680 -14.35 -20.69 -11.00
C PHE A 680 -15.84 -20.81 -11.30
N ASN A 681 -16.64 -19.82 -10.90
CA ASN A 681 -18.03 -19.77 -11.26
C ASN A 681 -18.16 -19.46 -12.76
N PRO A 682 -19.09 -20.10 -13.48
CA PRO A 682 -19.30 -19.76 -14.89
C PRO A 682 -19.60 -18.29 -15.04
N ASN A 683 -19.08 -17.68 -16.10
CA ASN A 683 -19.34 -16.29 -16.43
C ASN A 683 -20.89 -16.07 -16.48
N PRO A 684 -21.46 -15.19 -15.66
CA PRO A 684 -22.90 -14.98 -15.60
C PRO A 684 -23.49 -14.49 -16.93
N LEU A 685 -22.64 -13.94 -17.82
CA LEU A 685 -23.06 -13.47 -19.14
C LEU A 685 -23.10 -14.59 -20.20
N THR A 686 -22.28 -15.62 -20.09
CA THR A 686 -22.13 -16.67 -21.12
C THR A 686 -22.54 -18.06 -20.63
N ASN A 687 -22.64 -18.27 -19.34
CA ASN A 687 -22.93 -19.58 -18.69
C ASN A 687 -21.97 -20.72 -19.12
N ALA A 688 -20.81 -20.36 -19.73
CA ALA A 688 -19.81 -21.32 -20.17
C ALA A 688 -18.95 -21.80 -19.00
N PRO A 689 -18.52 -23.07 -18.95
CA PRO A 689 -17.51 -23.52 -17.99
C PRO A 689 -16.23 -22.69 -18.16
N ASP A 690 -15.72 -22.16 -17.06
CA ASP A 690 -14.52 -21.33 -17.13
C ASP A 690 -13.26 -22.22 -17.16
N ALA A 691 -12.37 -21.95 -18.11
CA ALA A 691 -11.10 -22.64 -18.26
C ALA A 691 -10.05 -22.33 -17.15
N ARG A 692 -10.40 -21.43 -16.22
CA ARG A 692 -9.47 -20.92 -15.18
C ARG A 692 -9.31 -21.83 -13.96
N ASN A 693 -9.98 -22.97 -13.91
CA ASN A 693 -9.77 -23.94 -12.83
C ASN A 693 -8.32 -24.46 -12.86
N GLY A 694 -7.61 -24.30 -11.73
CA GLY A 694 -6.22 -24.71 -11.58
C GLY A 694 -5.20 -23.63 -11.94
N THR A 695 -5.61 -22.48 -12.52
CA THR A 695 -4.70 -21.37 -12.81
C THR A 695 -4.21 -20.71 -11.52
N ARG A 696 -3.03 -20.11 -11.57
CA ARG A 696 -2.46 -19.33 -10.47
C ARG A 696 -3.23 -18.03 -10.28
N LEU A 697 -3.26 -17.54 -9.06
CA LEU A 697 -3.74 -16.19 -8.79
C LEU A 697 -2.75 -15.13 -9.31
N PRO A 698 -3.24 -13.94 -9.70
CA PRO A 698 -2.38 -12.84 -10.09
C PRO A 698 -1.46 -12.40 -8.96
N LEU A 699 -0.23 -12.02 -9.30
CA LEU A 699 0.79 -11.51 -8.38
C LEU A 699 1.07 -12.45 -7.20
N ALA A 700 1.01 -13.76 -7.47
CA ALA A 700 1.25 -14.85 -6.53
C ALA A 700 2.49 -15.65 -6.96
N PRO A 701 3.73 -15.15 -6.69
CA PRO A 701 4.93 -15.92 -6.93
C PRO A 701 4.91 -17.16 -6.03
N GLU A 702 5.26 -18.34 -6.60
CA GLU A 702 5.23 -19.58 -5.81
C GLU A 702 6.34 -19.63 -4.77
N PHE A 703 7.51 -19.05 -5.08
CA PHE A 703 8.65 -19.07 -4.17
C PHE A 703 9.33 -17.70 -4.12
N THR A 704 9.53 -17.21 -2.90
CA THR A 704 10.28 -15.98 -2.62
C THR A 704 11.21 -16.22 -1.44
N TYR A 705 12.40 -15.63 -1.47
CA TYR A 705 13.28 -15.63 -0.30
C TYR A 705 14.11 -14.36 -0.23
N THR A 706 14.52 -14.03 0.99
CA THR A 706 15.47 -12.95 1.28
C THR A 706 16.58 -13.48 2.16
N LEU A 707 17.81 -13.17 1.79
CA LEU A 707 19.01 -13.41 2.59
C LEU A 707 19.61 -12.07 2.95
N GLY A 708 19.99 -11.87 4.21
CA GLY A 708 20.58 -10.63 4.66
C GLY A 708 21.68 -10.81 5.68
N ALA A 709 22.52 -9.80 5.76
CA ALA A 709 23.56 -9.68 6.77
C ALA A 709 23.66 -8.21 7.23
N ASP A 710 23.64 -8.01 8.53
CA ASP A 710 23.85 -6.76 9.20
C ASP A 710 25.12 -6.90 10.07
N TYR A 711 26.07 -5.97 9.93
CA TYR A 711 27.29 -5.97 10.73
C TYR A 711 27.59 -4.59 11.28
N GLU A 712 27.74 -4.55 12.59
CA GLU A 712 28.19 -3.36 13.32
C GLU A 712 29.55 -3.67 13.97
N ALA A 713 30.52 -2.77 13.84
CA ALA A 713 31.85 -2.92 14.38
C ALA A 713 32.36 -1.62 15.01
N ASP A 714 32.87 -1.72 16.23
CA ASP A 714 33.65 -0.65 16.86
C ASP A 714 35.04 -0.57 16.22
N LEU A 715 35.28 0.56 15.54
CA LEU A 715 36.59 0.86 14.89
C LEU A 715 37.42 1.86 15.75
N GLY A 716 37.09 2.02 17.02
CA GLY A 716 37.75 2.88 18.01
C GLY A 716 37.30 4.34 17.93
N SER A 717 37.54 5.05 16.85
CA SER A 717 37.08 6.45 16.67
C SER A 717 35.75 6.57 15.98
N PHE A 718 35.27 5.49 15.40
CA PHE A 718 33.99 5.39 14.65
C PHE A 718 33.37 4.03 14.88
N ILE A 719 32.04 3.97 14.74
CA ILE A 719 31.30 2.73 14.59
C ILE A 719 31.05 2.53 13.10
N GLY A 720 31.44 1.37 12.57
CA GLY A 720 31.19 0.98 11.19
C GLY A 720 29.93 0.14 11.08
N TYR A 721 29.11 0.40 10.07
CA TYR A 721 27.88 -0.33 9.77
C TYR A 721 27.94 -0.90 8.36
N PHE A 722 27.56 -2.13 8.21
CA PHE A 722 27.36 -2.79 6.92
C PHE A 722 26.04 -3.51 6.91
N ASN A 723 25.21 -3.26 5.91
CA ASN A 723 23.96 -3.99 5.67
C ASN A 723 23.96 -4.49 4.24
N THR A 724 23.48 -5.71 4.03
CA THR A 724 23.20 -6.24 2.69
C THR A 724 22.02 -7.16 2.71
N ASN A 725 21.22 -7.15 1.65
CA ASN A 725 20.13 -8.08 1.44
C ASN A 725 20.01 -8.47 -0.03
N TYR A 726 19.74 -9.73 -0.28
CA TYR A 726 19.40 -10.27 -1.58
C TYR A 726 18.00 -10.89 -1.53
N ARG A 727 17.09 -10.42 -2.37
CA ARG A 727 15.75 -10.98 -2.54
C ARG A 727 15.63 -11.67 -3.89
N HIS A 728 15.04 -12.85 -3.91
CA HIS A 728 14.60 -13.55 -5.11
C HIS A 728 13.08 -13.68 -5.14
N THR A 729 12.47 -13.42 -6.30
CA THR A 729 11.04 -13.62 -6.56
C THR A 729 10.91 -14.52 -7.78
N SER A 730 10.22 -15.65 -7.66
CA SER A 730 9.94 -16.53 -8.79
C SER A 730 8.94 -15.91 -9.76
N SER A 731 8.86 -16.45 -10.97
CA SER A 731 7.92 -15.98 -11.99
C SER A 731 6.45 -16.03 -11.51
N GLN A 732 5.67 -15.05 -11.96
CA GLN A 732 4.26 -14.89 -11.61
C GLN A 732 3.46 -14.34 -12.80
N TYR A 733 2.15 -14.23 -12.66
CA TYR A 733 1.28 -13.66 -13.69
C TYR A 733 0.56 -12.41 -13.20
N SER A 734 0.31 -11.47 -14.09
CA SER A 734 -0.48 -10.25 -13.77
C SER A 734 -1.99 -10.49 -13.82
N ASP A 735 -2.45 -11.58 -14.42
CA ASP A 735 -3.87 -11.85 -14.68
C ASP A 735 -4.22 -13.33 -14.48
N LEU A 736 -5.51 -13.59 -14.23
CA LEU A 736 -6.07 -14.96 -14.07
C LEU A 736 -6.01 -15.80 -15.35
N GLY A 737 -5.74 -15.21 -16.49
CA GLY A 737 -5.63 -15.90 -17.79
C GLY A 737 -4.24 -16.44 -18.07
N GLU A 738 -3.29 -16.19 -17.16
CA GLU A 738 -1.87 -16.57 -17.30
C GLU A 738 -1.21 -16.04 -18.60
N GLN A 739 -1.63 -14.86 -19.07
CA GLN A 739 -1.12 -14.25 -20.29
C GLN A 739 -0.02 -13.20 -19.99
N GLY A 740 -0.13 -12.51 -18.87
CA GLY A 740 0.82 -11.49 -18.45
C GLY A 740 1.94 -12.09 -17.58
N LEU A 741 2.84 -12.89 -18.14
CA LEU A 741 3.97 -13.45 -17.41
C LEU A 741 4.92 -12.33 -16.98
N ILE A 742 5.28 -12.35 -15.70
CA ILE A 742 6.39 -11.60 -15.10
C ILE A 742 7.48 -12.62 -14.82
N ASP A 743 8.65 -12.45 -15.39
CA ASP A 743 9.79 -13.36 -15.20
C ASP A 743 10.32 -13.29 -13.76
N ALA A 744 11.10 -14.31 -13.37
CA ALA A 744 11.75 -14.33 -12.07
C ALA A 744 12.88 -13.29 -12.04
N TYR A 745 13.05 -12.61 -10.90
CA TYR A 745 14.09 -11.59 -10.73
C TYR A 745 14.74 -11.64 -9.36
N GLY A 746 15.91 -11.02 -9.25
CA GLY A 746 16.68 -10.96 -8.02
C GLY A 746 17.26 -9.58 -7.73
N LEU A 747 16.91 -9.00 -6.59
CA LEU A 747 17.37 -7.67 -6.17
C LEU A 747 18.42 -7.80 -5.07
N TRP A 748 19.59 -7.25 -5.31
CA TRP A 748 20.67 -7.19 -4.32
C TRP A 748 20.92 -5.74 -3.93
N ASN A 749 20.75 -5.45 -2.62
CA ASN A 749 20.98 -4.15 -2.04
C ASN A 749 22.12 -4.23 -1.00
N ALA A 750 22.89 -3.16 -0.86
CA ALA A 750 23.88 -3.02 0.20
C ALA A 750 24.03 -1.56 0.65
N SER A 751 24.45 -1.41 1.90
CA SER A 751 24.87 -0.10 2.43
C SER A 751 26.06 -0.22 3.35
N ILE A 752 26.87 0.84 3.41
CA ILE A 752 27.98 0.98 4.34
C ILE A 752 27.89 2.35 5.00
N GLY A 753 28.00 2.38 6.32
CA GLY A 753 27.88 3.62 7.10
C GLY A 753 28.95 3.73 8.18
N PHE A 754 29.14 4.95 8.65
CA PHE A 754 30.03 5.27 9.75
C PHE A 754 29.36 6.30 10.66
N SER A 755 29.43 6.09 11.97
CA SER A 755 29.02 7.09 12.96
C SER A 755 30.12 7.40 13.94
N ASP A 756 29.97 8.52 14.66
CA ASP A 756 30.76 8.78 15.87
C ASP A 756 30.37 7.76 16.97
N PRO A 757 31.21 7.58 18.01
CA PRO A 757 30.94 6.59 19.06
C PRO A 757 29.64 6.82 19.85
N ALA A 758 29.09 8.03 19.86
CA ALA A 758 27.82 8.37 20.49
C ALA A 758 26.62 8.21 19.55
N ASP A 759 26.83 7.76 18.31
CA ASP A 759 25.85 7.65 17.23
C ASP A 759 25.05 8.94 16.99
N GLN A 760 25.68 10.10 17.27
CA GLN A 760 25.07 11.41 17.04
C GLN A 760 25.06 11.79 15.56
N TYR A 761 26.13 11.45 14.82
CA TYR A 761 26.22 11.71 13.39
C TYR A 761 26.54 10.43 12.64
N ARG A 762 25.69 10.08 11.66
CA ARG A 762 25.91 8.89 10.82
C ARG A 762 25.88 9.28 9.34
N LEU A 763 26.90 8.88 8.61
CA LEU A 763 26.99 8.97 7.15
C LEU A 763 26.86 7.57 6.58
N THR A 764 25.92 7.35 5.63
CA THR A 764 25.72 6.04 4.99
C THR A 764 25.70 6.17 3.48
N PHE A 765 26.37 5.25 2.80
CA PHE A 765 26.34 5.08 1.35
C PHE A 765 25.46 3.87 1.01
N HIS A 766 24.59 4.02 0.03
CA HIS A 766 23.62 3.03 -0.41
C HIS A 766 23.90 2.61 -1.85
N ALA A 767 23.72 1.33 -2.14
CA ALA A 767 23.66 0.76 -3.48
C ALA A 767 22.43 -0.13 -3.58
N ARG A 768 21.55 0.17 -4.52
CA ARG A 768 20.29 -0.52 -4.75
C ARG A 768 20.32 -1.24 -6.08
N ASN A 769 19.69 -2.41 -6.14
CA ASN A 769 19.69 -3.28 -7.31
C ASN A 769 21.11 -3.40 -7.93
N ILE A 770 22.08 -3.87 -7.15
CA ILE A 770 23.50 -3.94 -7.54
C ILE A 770 23.69 -4.79 -8.81
N LEU A 771 22.84 -5.81 -8.99
CA LEU A 771 22.87 -6.69 -10.16
C LEU A 771 22.35 -6.01 -11.43
N ASP A 772 21.65 -4.88 -11.31
CA ASP A 772 20.98 -4.19 -12.42
C ASP A 772 19.96 -5.08 -13.14
N ASP A 773 19.23 -5.88 -12.33
CA ASP A 773 18.24 -6.84 -12.82
C ASP A 773 16.93 -6.11 -13.09
N SER A 774 16.59 -5.91 -14.37
CA SER A 774 15.37 -5.23 -14.80
C SER A 774 14.16 -6.12 -14.58
N TYR A 775 13.07 -5.57 -14.05
CA TYR A 775 11.83 -6.31 -13.82
C TYR A 775 10.60 -5.42 -13.94
N VAL A 776 9.44 -6.03 -14.01
CA VAL A 776 8.15 -5.34 -14.12
C VAL A 776 7.23 -5.67 -12.93
N LEU A 777 6.45 -4.69 -12.47
CA LEU A 777 5.40 -4.90 -11.48
C LEU A 777 4.10 -5.41 -12.09
N LEU A 778 3.85 -5.06 -13.36
CA LEU A 778 2.63 -5.41 -14.07
C LEU A 778 2.94 -5.64 -15.55
N ASN A 779 2.40 -6.74 -16.08
CA ASN A 779 2.44 -7.08 -17.51
C ASN A 779 1.00 -7.26 -18.01
N VAL A 780 0.48 -6.28 -18.75
CA VAL A 780 -0.90 -6.30 -19.25
C VAL A 780 -0.90 -6.68 -20.73
N GLY A 781 -1.83 -7.58 -21.11
CA GLY A 781 -2.04 -7.94 -22.51
C GLY A 781 -0.81 -8.56 -23.17
N ALA A 782 -0.15 -9.51 -22.48
CA ALA A 782 1.03 -10.26 -22.96
C ALA A 782 2.16 -9.34 -23.47
N GLY A 783 2.52 -8.33 -22.69
CA GLY A 783 3.60 -7.39 -23.02
C GLY A 783 3.15 -6.11 -23.75
N SER A 784 1.85 -5.93 -23.98
CA SER A 784 1.38 -4.69 -24.62
C SER A 784 1.66 -3.46 -23.73
N ARG A 785 1.69 -3.64 -22.39
CA ARG A 785 2.02 -2.64 -21.39
C ARG A 785 2.80 -3.26 -20.24
N LEU A 786 3.93 -2.66 -19.90
CA LEU A 786 4.80 -3.05 -18.80
C LEU A 786 4.97 -1.88 -17.83
N GLN A 787 4.70 -2.11 -16.56
CA GLN A 787 4.94 -1.15 -15.49
C GLN A 787 6.33 -1.36 -14.90
N ILE A 788 7.22 -0.41 -15.11
CA ILE A 788 8.60 -0.46 -14.66
C ILE A 788 8.73 0.32 -13.35
N PRO A 789 9.10 -0.30 -12.23
CA PRO A 789 9.34 0.43 -10.98
C PRO A 789 10.71 1.11 -10.99
N ARG A 790 10.95 2.00 -10.00
CA ARG A 790 12.26 2.59 -9.78
C ARG A 790 13.35 1.54 -9.59
N ASP A 791 13.10 0.54 -8.75
CA ASP A 791 14.07 -0.51 -8.38
C ASP A 791 14.41 -1.49 -9.50
N ALA A 792 13.81 -1.33 -10.69
CA ALA A 792 14.22 -2.04 -11.89
C ALA A 792 15.57 -1.51 -12.46
N ASP A 793 16.06 -0.40 -11.93
CA ASP A 793 17.33 0.20 -12.29
C ASP A 793 18.28 0.17 -11.10
N ARG A 794 19.60 0.03 -11.36
CA ARG A 794 20.61 0.20 -10.30
C ARG A 794 20.80 1.68 -9.98
N TYR A 795 20.77 2.02 -8.69
CA TYR A 795 21.02 3.39 -8.25
C TYR A 795 21.83 3.45 -6.95
N PHE A 796 22.42 4.61 -6.71
CA PHE A 796 23.28 4.86 -5.57
C PHE A 796 22.78 6.07 -4.79
N GLY A 797 23.06 6.10 -3.51
CA GLY A 797 22.68 7.19 -2.64
C GLY A 797 23.62 7.42 -1.47
N VAL A 798 23.43 8.56 -0.83
CA VAL A 798 24.07 8.93 0.41
C VAL A 798 23.05 9.48 1.38
N SER A 799 23.15 9.10 2.65
CA SER A 799 22.33 9.66 3.73
C SER A 799 23.20 10.21 4.85
N LEU A 800 22.77 11.33 5.41
CA LEU A 800 23.34 11.94 6.62
C LEU A 800 22.24 12.00 7.69
N ARG A 801 22.51 11.44 8.86
CA ARG A 801 21.66 11.52 10.05
C ARG A 801 22.37 12.27 11.17
N ALA A 802 21.67 13.17 11.84
CA ALA A 802 22.10 13.81 13.06
C ALA A 802 21.06 13.61 14.15
N ARG A 803 21.48 13.07 15.30
CA ARG A 803 20.68 12.92 16.54
C ARG A 803 21.19 13.87 17.61
N PHE A 804 20.27 14.35 18.43
CA PHE A 804 20.60 15.17 19.60
C PHE A 804 19.61 14.86 20.72
N ASN A 805 20.16 14.72 21.94
CA ASN A 805 19.44 14.38 23.16
C ASN A 805 19.60 15.53 24.16
#